data_78eea0fb08295cea25a75c103397c2bf
#
_entry.id   78eea0fb08295cea25a75c103397c2bf
#
_cell.length_a   1.000
_cell.length_b   1.000
_cell.length_c   1.000
_cell.angle_alpha   90.00
_cell.angle_beta   90.00
_cell.angle_gamma   90.00
#
_symmetry.space_group_name_H-M   'P 1'
#
loop_
_entity.id
_entity.type
_entity.pdbx_description
1 polymer ?
#
loop_
_entity_poly.entity_id
_entity_poly.type
_entity_poly.pdbx_seq_one_letter_code
_entity_poly.pdbx_strand_id
1 'polypeptide(L)'
;MSKGANIDLSGTGAMSGPLTVALSWTDPSGAGEADVSVLLVGADGMVGGDADFVFYNQPVTADESVRLLGKTPTATGSEDQILVDLSTLRSDVQRVVVAASRYAGATFGALDDLRLAVFDGGGEPLLAFDIKDADTETAFIFGELYRRGDGWKFRAVGQGYESGLAGLAADFGINADDSGEEEASPPADAPGTAQPEVPAPVPDAAAAPGEAAPSGNGQGPKRVRTAKKKTTVPKAAKVSLAEHASWQHARLFPVTGLRNDQERETRATATLLAVMAQVPEFGRRLTARFSAPAGTVQTFAEASFKHGDGKVRPDGVLRVARAGRIWTALIETKTGGNPLKAEQVEAYLEVAARHGYETVITLSNDLALDGEHPLKVDKRLLRKVALRHLSWAEVAHEADMLCHHDGVANPVHAWLLSELLHYLRQDSAGCQGFRDMGSAWVPVRNAVTSGTLRLGDRRAMQVAESWEKLVRQLCLRLSGQTGLAIAPVLRRRRDGDASVRRLQTVTSLVETGRMSAEVRIPGGGPVMLEADLRTGQIETTVEIPAAERARSLTRVQWLLRQLGDAPPELRIEALSPGRPTGPCDLLKNLLAEPGLLVPEDGKPIASFRLTLSSGMGAKRGTEETGFVRSVDTAMDRFHQEVLQVLKPEAAVSEAKSPM
;
A
#
# COMPACT_ATOMS: atom_id res chain seq x y z
N MET A 1 -6.50 26.09 36.75
CA MET A 1 -6.94 24.86 37.45
C MET A 1 -5.77 23.90 37.56
N SER A 2 -5.82 22.93 38.48
CA SER A 2 -4.85 21.83 38.56
C SER A 2 -5.41 20.57 37.89
N LYS A 3 -4.55 19.68 37.41
CA LYS A 3 -4.91 18.36 36.85
C LYS A 3 -5.85 17.60 37.76
N GLY A 4 -6.95 17.04 37.25
CA GLY A 4 -8.00 16.35 37.98
C GLY A 4 -9.04 17.25 38.67
N ALA A 5 -8.84 18.56 38.72
CA ALA A 5 -9.82 19.50 39.24
C ALA A 5 -11.05 19.60 38.37
N ASN A 6 -12.22 19.84 38.93
CA ASN A 6 -13.45 20.08 38.21
C ASN A 6 -14.19 21.34 38.71
N ILE A 7 -14.99 21.93 37.86
CA ILE A 7 -15.81 23.10 38.13
C ILE A 7 -17.25 22.88 37.63
N ASP A 8 -18.20 23.37 38.39
CA ASP A 8 -19.63 23.34 38.01
C ASP A 8 -19.96 24.54 37.12
N LEU A 9 -20.50 24.26 35.92
CA LEU A 9 -20.85 25.28 34.95
C LEU A 9 -22.30 25.76 35.08
N SER A 10 -23.15 25.09 35.88
CA SER A 10 -24.59 25.37 35.98
C SER A 10 -24.88 26.72 36.65
N GLY A 11 -23.97 27.29 37.40
CA GLY A 11 -24.11 28.60 38.09
C GLY A 11 -23.37 29.74 37.38
N THR A 12 -22.70 29.47 36.27
CA THR A 12 -21.95 30.45 35.50
C THR A 12 -22.71 30.82 34.24
N GLY A 13 -22.34 31.88 33.54
CA GLY A 13 -22.93 32.27 32.24
C GLY A 13 -22.88 31.20 31.15
N ALA A 14 -22.33 30.02 31.43
CA ALA A 14 -22.12 28.90 30.50
C ALA A 14 -23.41 28.32 29.88
N MET A 15 -24.56 28.51 30.51
CA MET A 15 -25.87 28.06 29.98
C MET A 15 -26.61 29.16 29.23
N SER A 16 -26.08 30.36 29.13
CA SER A 16 -26.69 31.51 28.47
C SER A 16 -26.29 31.67 26.99
N GLY A 17 -25.44 30.80 26.46
CA GLY A 17 -24.98 30.79 25.10
C GLY A 17 -23.83 29.78 24.88
N PRO A 18 -23.32 29.70 23.66
CA PRO A 18 -22.23 28.79 23.34
C PRO A 18 -20.95 29.16 24.09
N LEU A 19 -20.20 28.14 24.54
CA LEU A 19 -18.89 28.28 25.13
C LEU A 19 -17.80 28.34 24.06
N THR A 20 -16.77 29.17 24.27
CA THR A 20 -15.55 29.11 23.48
C THR A 20 -14.46 28.41 24.29
N VAL A 21 -13.94 27.30 23.77
CA VAL A 21 -12.77 26.60 24.33
C VAL A 21 -11.58 26.94 23.47
N ALA A 22 -10.55 27.57 24.05
CA ALA A 22 -9.32 27.95 23.38
C ALA A 22 -8.15 27.12 23.89
N LEU A 23 -7.40 26.53 22.97
CA LEU A 23 -6.13 25.87 23.22
C LEU A 23 -5.01 26.71 22.65
N SER A 24 -4.09 27.18 23.48
CA SER A 24 -2.96 28.02 23.06
C SER A 24 -1.62 27.40 23.46
N TRP A 25 -0.60 27.66 22.64
CA TRP A 25 0.77 27.20 22.85
C TRP A 25 1.78 28.08 22.15
N THR A 26 3.04 28.01 22.60
CA THR A 26 4.20 28.56 21.92
C THR A 26 5.04 27.39 21.38
N ASP A 27 5.44 27.43 20.11
CA ASP A 27 6.35 26.43 19.53
C ASP A 27 7.73 27.08 19.24
N PRO A 28 8.69 27.01 20.18
CA PRO A 28 10.01 27.57 19.99
C PRO A 28 10.85 26.78 18.99
N SER A 29 10.46 25.53 18.67
CA SER A 29 11.21 24.66 17.79
C SER A 29 10.78 24.76 16.33
N GLY A 30 9.55 25.21 16.07
CA GLY A 30 8.92 25.17 14.73
C GLY A 30 8.76 23.74 14.20
N ALA A 31 8.79 22.74 15.06
CA ALA A 31 8.83 21.32 14.68
C ALA A 31 7.46 20.74 14.29
N GLY A 32 6.43 21.56 14.22
CA GLY A 32 5.09 21.15 13.81
C GLY A 32 3.99 21.68 14.71
N GLU A 33 2.82 21.84 14.15
CA GLU A 33 1.63 22.35 14.82
C GLU A 33 0.92 21.28 15.64
N ALA A 34 0.08 21.70 16.61
CA ALA A 34 -0.88 20.83 17.27
C ALA A 34 -2.24 20.98 16.55
N ASP A 35 -2.89 19.88 16.27
CA ASP A 35 -4.23 19.84 15.68
C ASP A 35 -5.26 19.41 16.71
N VAL A 36 -6.18 20.34 16.97
CA VAL A 36 -7.23 20.15 17.99
C VAL A 36 -8.35 19.27 17.42
N SER A 37 -8.87 18.42 18.27
CA SER A 37 -10.03 17.56 18.00
C SER A 37 -10.98 17.51 19.19
N VAL A 38 -12.26 17.25 18.90
CA VAL A 38 -13.31 17.11 19.89
C VAL A 38 -14.06 15.80 19.68
N LEU A 39 -14.25 15.06 20.76
CA LEU A 39 -14.96 13.78 20.75
C LEU A 39 -16.27 13.91 21.54
N LEU A 40 -17.40 13.59 20.91
CA LEU A 40 -18.68 13.49 21.56
C LEU A 40 -18.89 12.05 22.00
N VAL A 41 -18.92 11.85 23.31
CA VAL A 41 -18.84 10.53 23.94
C VAL A 41 -20.16 10.18 24.63
N GLY A 42 -20.67 8.99 24.35
CA GLY A 42 -21.90 8.46 24.96
C GLY A 42 -21.74 7.95 26.38
N ALA A 43 -22.80 7.36 26.92
CA ALA A 43 -22.82 6.78 28.27
C ALA A 43 -21.91 5.54 28.43
N ASP A 44 -21.63 4.85 27.33
CA ASP A 44 -20.72 3.70 27.26
C ASP A 44 -19.23 4.09 27.26
N GLY A 45 -18.95 5.39 27.16
CA GLY A 45 -17.57 5.90 27.12
C GLY A 45 -16.98 5.95 25.72
N MET A 46 -17.74 5.63 24.67
CA MET A 46 -17.31 5.57 23.29
C MET A 46 -17.93 6.70 22.45
N VAL A 47 -17.30 7.00 21.33
CA VAL A 47 -17.82 7.90 20.31
C VAL A 47 -18.91 7.16 19.51
N GLY A 48 -20.07 7.77 19.33
CA GLY A 48 -21.23 7.12 18.70
C GLY A 48 -21.07 6.80 17.20
N GLY A 49 -20.11 7.43 16.55
CA GLY A 49 -19.77 7.24 15.14
C GLY A 49 -18.89 8.36 14.62
N ASP A 50 -18.45 8.27 13.37
CA ASP A 50 -17.54 9.23 12.75
C ASP A 50 -18.05 10.68 12.80
N ALA A 51 -19.38 10.88 12.73
CA ALA A 51 -19.99 12.21 12.83
C ALA A 51 -19.83 12.88 14.22
N ASP A 52 -19.45 12.13 15.23
CA ASP A 52 -19.25 12.57 16.61
C ASP A 52 -17.78 12.85 16.95
N PHE A 53 -16.88 12.75 15.96
CA PHE A 53 -15.48 13.13 16.03
C PHE A 53 -15.24 14.38 15.18
N VAL A 54 -15.02 15.52 15.86
CA VAL A 54 -14.81 16.83 15.24
C VAL A 54 -13.33 17.14 15.20
N PHE A 55 -12.80 17.39 14.01
CA PHE A 55 -11.41 17.71 13.75
C PHE A 55 -11.29 18.52 12.45
N TYR A 56 -10.10 18.89 12.02
CA TYR A 56 -9.90 19.81 10.87
C TYR A 56 -10.60 19.34 9.57
N ASN A 57 -10.73 18.04 9.32
CA ASN A 57 -11.45 17.49 8.14
C ASN A 57 -12.97 17.44 8.33
N GLN A 58 -13.46 17.45 9.56
CA GLN A 58 -14.86 17.48 9.95
C GLN A 58 -15.07 18.52 11.03
N PRO A 59 -15.03 19.84 10.67
CA PRO A 59 -14.94 20.90 11.67
C PRO A 59 -16.25 21.22 12.39
N VAL A 60 -17.36 20.54 12.05
CA VAL A 60 -18.70 20.84 12.61
C VAL A 60 -19.49 19.56 12.78
N THR A 61 -20.19 19.39 13.91
CA THR A 61 -21.17 18.33 14.11
C THR A 61 -22.42 18.56 13.25
N ALA A 62 -23.16 17.48 12.95
CA ALA A 62 -24.36 17.55 12.13
C ALA A 62 -25.48 18.44 12.72
N ASP A 63 -25.53 18.57 14.05
CA ASP A 63 -26.46 19.44 14.80
C ASP A 63 -25.88 20.84 15.10
N GLU A 64 -24.71 21.13 14.58
CA GLU A 64 -23.96 22.38 14.79
C GLU A 64 -23.63 22.70 16.27
N SER A 65 -23.81 21.74 17.18
CA SER A 65 -23.56 21.92 18.61
C SER A 65 -22.08 22.10 18.96
N VAL A 66 -21.17 21.55 18.12
CA VAL A 66 -19.73 21.69 18.25
C VAL A 66 -19.12 22.11 16.91
N ARG A 67 -18.26 23.14 16.95
CA ARG A 67 -17.60 23.67 15.76
C ARG A 67 -16.17 24.07 16.07
N LEU A 68 -15.19 23.64 15.26
CA LEU A 68 -13.86 24.21 15.23
C LEU A 68 -13.92 25.59 14.53
N LEU A 69 -13.41 26.62 15.17
CA LEU A 69 -13.32 27.95 14.60
C LEU A 69 -12.01 28.17 13.83
N GLY A 70 -11.04 27.24 14.04
CA GLY A 70 -9.77 27.24 13.39
C GLY A 70 -8.67 27.92 14.19
N LYS A 71 -7.48 27.86 13.63
CA LYS A 71 -6.22 28.27 14.25
C LYS A 71 -5.92 29.74 13.95
N THR A 72 -5.54 30.49 14.96
CA THR A 72 -5.17 31.91 14.85
C THR A 72 -3.75 32.10 15.36
N PRO A 73 -2.85 32.71 14.57
CA PRO A 73 -1.51 33.08 15.05
C PRO A 73 -1.60 34.10 16.18
N THR A 74 -0.84 33.89 17.25
CA THR A 74 -0.68 34.85 18.33
C THR A 74 0.70 35.52 18.24
N ALA A 75 0.98 36.53 19.08
CA ALA A 75 2.26 37.20 19.07
C ALA A 75 3.46 36.29 19.37
N THR A 76 3.24 35.16 20.06
CA THR A 76 4.29 34.25 20.55
C THR A 76 4.06 32.79 20.14
N GLY A 77 2.94 32.45 19.48
CA GLY A 77 2.58 31.08 19.12
C GLY A 77 1.29 30.98 18.35
N SER A 78 0.50 29.96 18.64
CA SER A 78 -0.79 29.70 17.99
C SER A 78 -1.88 29.46 19.01
N GLU A 79 -3.12 29.77 18.64
CA GLU A 79 -4.32 29.47 19.40
C GLU A 79 -5.35 28.80 18.48
N ASP A 80 -5.94 27.69 18.89
CA ASP A 80 -7.03 27.02 18.20
C ASP A 80 -8.30 27.10 19.04
N GLN A 81 -9.43 27.45 18.43
CA GLN A 81 -10.67 27.74 19.11
C GLN A 81 -11.78 26.78 18.69
N ILE A 82 -12.58 26.38 19.69
CA ILE A 82 -13.73 25.48 19.56
C ILE A 82 -14.96 26.18 20.13
N LEU A 83 -16.04 26.19 19.39
CA LEU A 83 -17.36 26.62 19.89
C LEU A 83 -18.14 25.37 20.33
N VAL A 84 -18.70 25.40 21.54
CA VAL A 84 -19.52 24.31 22.10
C VAL A 84 -20.82 24.88 22.64
N ASP A 85 -21.96 24.53 22.03
CA ASP A 85 -23.28 24.89 22.53
C ASP A 85 -23.88 23.72 23.32
N LEU A 86 -23.74 23.81 24.64
CA LEU A 86 -24.25 22.76 25.56
C LEU A 86 -25.76 22.61 25.55
N SER A 87 -26.51 23.64 25.10
CA SER A 87 -27.98 23.63 25.07
C SER A 87 -28.54 22.85 23.88
N THR A 88 -27.78 22.77 22.78
CA THR A 88 -28.16 22.07 21.54
C THR A 88 -27.59 20.66 21.44
N LEU A 89 -26.68 20.30 22.34
CA LEU A 89 -26.09 18.93 22.36
C LEU A 89 -27.16 17.86 22.55
N ARG A 90 -27.09 16.83 21.73
CA ARG A 90 -27.98 15.65 21.80
C ARG A 90 -27.99 15.03 23.20
N SER A 91 -29.11 14.45 23.60
CA SER A 91 -29.30 13.88 24.94
C SER A 91 -28.43 12.62 25.21
N ASP A 92 -28.02 11.89 24.15
CA ASP A 92 -27.17 10.72 24.22
C ASP A 92 -25.69 11.08 24.48
N VAL A 93 -25.28 12.32 24.18
CA VAL A 93 -23.92 12.80 24.47
C VAL A 93 -23.78 13.08 25.99
N GLN A 94 -22.90 12.35 26.62
CA GLN A 94 -22.61 12.48 28.06
C GLN A 94 -21.32 13.24 28.35
N ARG A 95 -20.37 13.25 27.38
CA ARG A 95 -19.09 13.97 27.52
C ARG A 95 -18.69 14.60 26.18
N VAL A 96 -18.05 15.76 26.25
CA VAL A 96 -17.37 16.42 25.15
C VAL A 96 -15.90 16.51 25.53
N VAL A 97 -15.06 15.70 24.93
CA VAL A 97 -13.63 15.59 25.24
C VAL A 97 -12.84 16.47 24.28
N VAL A 98 -11.98 17.33 24.83
CA VAL A 98 -11.09 18.21 24.04
C VAL A 98 -9.69 17.59 24.05
N ALA A 99 -9.22 17.24 22.86
CA ALA A 99 -7.93 16.62 22.64
C ALA A 99 -7.14 17.35 21.54
N ALA A 100 -5.85 17.09 21.43
CA ALA A 100 -5.05 17.48 20.28
C ALA A 100 -3.98 16.43 20.00
N SER A 101 -3.47 16.40 18.77
CA SER A 101 -2.35 15.56 18.34
C SER A 101 -1.30 16.37 17.59
N ARG A 102 -0.05 15.93 17.64
CA ARG A 102 1.08 16.48 16.86
C ARG A 102 1.56 15.44 15.87
N TYR A 103 2.06 15.93 14.71
CA TYR A 103 2.52 15.09 13.60
C TYR A 103 4.04 14.99 13.51
N ALA A 104 4.51 14.12 12.62
CA ALA A 104 5.93 13.96 12.27
C ALA A 104 6.86 13.66 13.48
N GLY A 105 6.32 13.01 14.54
CA GLY A 105 7.10 12.68 15.72
C GLY A 105 7.34 13.83 16.68
N ALA A 106 6.71 14.99 16.46
CA ALA A 106 6.77 16.12 17.39
C ALA A 106 5.98 15.81 18.66
N THR A 107 6.52 16.15 19.83
CA THR A 107 5.92 15.87 21.14
C THR A 107 5.35 17.13 21.77
N PHE A 108 4.36 16.97 22.68
CA PHE A 108 3.81 18.10 23.43
C PHE A 108 4.81 18.71 24.40
N GLY A 109 5.80 17.95 24.85
CA GLY A 109 6.91 18.47 25.68
C GLY A 109 7.84 19.48 24.98
N ALA A 110 7.77 19.58 23.64
CA ALA A 110 8.50 20.58 22.88
C ALA A 110 7.75 21.93 22.78
N LEU A 111 6.53 22.02 23.34
CA LEU A 111 5.73 23.24 23.35
C LEU A 111 5.84 23.95 24.69
N ASP A 112 5.97 25.28 24.65
CA ASP A 112 5.89 26.15 25.83
C ASP A 112 4.49 26.76 25.97
N ASP A 113 4.13 27.20 27.17
CA ASP A 113 2.90 27.90 27.51
C ASP A 113 1.60 27.16 27.09
N LEU A 114 1.63 25.82 27.12
CA LEU A 114 0.50 24.98 26.72
C LEU A 114 -0.68 25.16 27.69
N ARG A 115 -1.79 25.72 27.19
CA ARG A 115 -2.90 26.16 28.01
C ARG A 115 -4.25 25.91 27.34
N LEU A 116 -5.21 25.40 28.11
CA LEU A 116 -6.62 25.37 27.73
C LEU A 116 -7.38 26.44 28.56
N ALA A 117 -8.19 27.27 27.91
CA ALA A 117 -9.09 28.21 28.55
C ALA A 117 -10.52 28.03 28.04
N VAL A 118 -11.49 28.30 28.89
CA VAL A 118 -12.92 28.25 28.52
C VAL A 118 -13.54 29.62 28.84
N PHE A 119 -14.25 30.16 27.88
CA PHE A 119 -14.95 31.45 27.94
C PHE A 119 -16.47 31.24 27.79
N ASP A 120 -17.25 32.09 28.39
CA ASP A 120 -18.69 32.12 28.19
C ASP A 120 -19.08 32.79 26.85
N GLY A 121 -20.38 32.80 26.52
CA GLY A 121 -20.90 33.42 25.31
C GLY A 121 -20.69 34.95 25.19
N GLY A 122 -20.30 35.61 26.27
CA GLY A 122 -19.89 37.01 26.32
C GLY A 122 -18.40 37.24 26.14
N GLY A 123 -17.59 36.15 26.09
CA GLY A 123 -16.14 36.23 26.03
C GLY A 123 -15.45 36.37 27.39
N GLU A 124 -16.17 36.24 28.51
CA GLU A 124 -15.60 36.31 29.85
C GLU A 124 -14.96 34.95 30.22
N PRO A 125 -13.75 34.94 30.79
CA PRO A 125 -13.03 33.72 31.12
C PRO A 125 -13.67 32.98 32.30
N LEU A 126 -14.13 31.74 32.12
CA LEU A 126 -14.69 30.90 33.13
C LEU A 126 -13.62 30.09 33.88
N LEU A 127 -12.66 29.57 33.15
CA LEU A 127 -11.55 28.79 33.72
C LEU A 127 -10.33 28.76 32.77
N ALA A 128 -9.20 28.42 33.34
CA ALA A 128 -7.97 28.12 32.61
C ALA A 128 -7.19 26.98 33.25
N PHE A 129 -6.55 26.15 32.42
CA PHE A 129 -5.72 25.01 32.83
C PHE A 129 -4.41 25.04 32.05
N ASP A 130 -3.31 25.27 32.78
CA ASP A 130 -1.95 25.23 32.23
C ASP A 130 -1.40 23.82 32.39
N ILE A 131 -0.87 23.25 31.29
CA ILE A 131 -0.23 21.93 31.27
C ILE A 131 1.27 22.12 31.37
N LYS A 132 1.89 21.55 32.39
CA LYS A 132 3.31 21.72 32.71
C LYS A 132 4.09 20.41 32.75
N ASP A 133 3.38 19.28 32.57
CA ASP A 133 3.89 17.92 32.69
C ASP A 133 3.80 17.13 31.38
N ALA A 134 3.70 17.82 30.25
CA ALA A 134 3.82 17.20 28.92
C ALA A 134 5.30 16.92 28.61
N ASP A 135 5.61 15.73 28.04
CA ASP A 135 6.98 15.27 27.73
C ASP A 135 7.02 14.57 26.35
N THR A 136 6.91 13.26 26.33
CA THR A 136 7.07 12.42 25.11
C THR A 136 5.78 12.16 24.35
N GLU A 137 4.67 12.66 24.85
CA GLU A 137 3.34 12.42 24.28
C GLU A 137 3.17 13.14 22.94
N THR A 138 2.59 12.45 21.98
CA THR A 138 2.26 12.97 20.65
C THR A 138 0.76 13.21 20.45
N ALA A 139 -0.11 12.75 21.37
CA ALA A 139 -1.49 13.17 21.50
C ALA A 139 -1.84 13.42 22.97
N PHE A 140 -2.81 14.30 23.24
CA PHE A 140 -3.11 14.76 24.59
C PHE A 140 -4.60 15.06 24.78
N ILE A 141 -5.22 14.62 25.86
CA ILE A 141 -6.54 15.05 26.32
C ILE A 141 -6.35 16.19 27.32
N PHE A 142 -6.82 17.37 26.99
CA PHE A 142 -6.70 18.56 27.82
C PHE A 142 -7.78 18.63 28.88
N GLY A 143 -9.03 18.38 28.49
CA GLY A 143 -10.16 18.43 29.39
C GLY A 143 -11.42 17.84 28.80
N GLU A 144 -12.43 17.73 29.63
CA GLU A 144 -13.75 17.24 29.24
C GLU A 144 -14.88 18.08 29.87
N LEU A 145 -15.90 18.36 29.06
CA LEU A 145 -17.21 18.80 29.56
C LEU A 145 -18.06 17.55 29.73
N TYR A 146 -18.70 17.37 30.89
CA TYR A 146 -19.49 16.16 31.17
C TYR A 146 -20.79 16.47 31.91
N ARG A 147 -21.84 15.68 31.61
CA ARG A 147 -23.15 15.79 32.27
C ARG A 147 -23.09 15.23 33.69
N ARG A 148 -23.72 15.93 34.64
CA ARG A 148 -23.94 15.43 35.99
C ARG A 148 -25.28 15.93 36.50
N GLY A 149 -26.27 15.04 36.63
CA GLY A 149 -27.67 15.43 36.85
C GLY A 149 -28.17 16.25 35.66
N ASP A 150 -28.83 17.36 35.95
CA ASP A 150 -29.38 18.27 34.91
C ASP A 150 -28.37 19.35 34.47
N GLY A 151 -27.10 19.29 34.93
CA GLY A 151 -26.09 20.30 34.63
C GLY A 151 -24.85 19.75 33.96
N TRP A 152 -23.96 20.68 33.56
CA TRP A 152 -22.68 20.39 32.98
C TRP A 152 -21.54 20.82 33.93
N LYS A 153 -20.46 20.01 33.91
CA LYS A 153 -19.21 20.29 34.59
C LYS A 153 -18.04 20.21 33.65
N PHE A 154 -16.98 20.96 33.91
CA PHE A 154 -15.72 20.82 33.27
C PHE A 154 -14.73 20.10 34.17
N ARG A 155 -13.89 19.18 33.64
CA ARG A 155 -12.77 18.54 34.30
C ARG A 155 -11.49 18.80 33.53
N ALA A 156 -10.45 19.25 34.24
CA ALA A 156 -9.08 19.31 33.72
C ALA A 156 -8.47 17.91 33.74
N VAL A 157 -8.23 17.30 32.55
CA VAL A 157 -7.77 15.90 32.42
C VAL A 157 -6.26 15.84 32.42
N GLY A 158 -5.60 16.42 31.44
CA GLY A 158 -4.14 16.42 31.35
C GLY A 158 -3.55 15.02 31.10
N GLN A 159 -4.15 14.21 30.23
CA GLN A 159 -3.68 12.84 29.95
C GLN A 159 -3.03 12.79 28.57
N GLY A 160 -1.76 12.40 28.52
CA GLY A 160 -1.01 12.23 27.29
C GLY A 160 -0.98 10.78 26.80
N TYR A 161 -0.70 10.63 25.49
CA TYR A 161 -0.56 9.37 24.78
C TYR A 161 0.74 9.39 23.97
N GLU A 162 1.71 8.54 24.35
CA GLU A 162 2.92 8.30 23.55
C GLU A 162 2.61 7.59 22.23
N SER A 163 1.53 6.78 22.20
CA SER A 163 1.01 6.11 21.01
C SER A 163 0.28 7.06 20.04
N GLY A 164 0.22 8.35 20.35
CA GLY A 164 -0.35 9.39 19.52
C GLY A 164 -1.86 9.26 19.32
N LEU A 165 -2.34 9.81 18.22
CA LEU A 165 -3.75 9.81 17.85
C LEU A 165 -4.35 8.39 17.76
N ALA A 166 -3.55 7.39 17.36
CA ALA A 166 -4.02 6.00 17.27
C ALA A 166 -4.38 5.42 18.64
N GLY A 167 -3.61 5.72 19.70
CA GLY A 167 -3.93 5.28 21.05
C GLY A 167 -5.15 5.99 21.63
N LEU A 168 -5.26 7.29 21.40
CA LEU A 168 -6.42 8.08 21.80
C LEU A 168 -7.68 7.57 21.08
N ALA A 169 -7.62 7.34 19.78
CA ALA A 169 -8.73 6.83 19.00
C ALA A 169 -9.19 5.44 19.46
N ALA A 170 -8.26 4.54 19.80
CA ALA A 170 -8.57 3.21 20.31
C ALA A 170 -9.34 3.26 21.65
N ASP A 171 -8.97 4.18 22.56
CA ASP A 171 -9.63 4.35 23.86
C ASP A 171 -11.09 4.84 23.74
N PHE A 172 -11.42 5.54 22.64
CA PHE A 172 -12.76 6.06 22.39
C PHE A 172 -13.53 5.32 21.30
N GLY A 173 -13.02 4.19 20.81
CA GLY A 173 -13.67 3.35 19.80
C GLY A 173 -13.71 3.95 18.40
N ILE A 174 -12.80 4.88 18.10
CA ILE A 174 -12.65 5.49 16.79
C ILE A 174 -11.68 4.62 15.96
N ASN A 175 -12.06 4.24 14.76
CA ASN A 175 -11.16 3.58 13.81
C ASN A 175 -10.20 4.62 13.22
N ALA A 176 -9.00 4.71 13.78
CA ALA A 176 -7.95 5.65 13.37
C ALA A 176 -7.17 5.20 12.11
N ASP A 177 -7.76 4.39 11.24
CA ASP A 177 -7.10 3.85 10.04
C ASP A 177 -7.00 4.86 8.88
N ASP A 178 -7.31 6.15 9.09
CA ASP A 178 -7.34 7.16 8.02
C ASP A 178 -6.63 8.50 8.38
N SER A 179 -5.50 8.44 9.08
CA SER A 179 -4.63 9.61 9.24
C SER A 179 -3.30 9.41 8.52
N GLY A 180 -3.29 9.76 7.21
CA GLY A 180 -2.06 9.85 6.42
C GLY A 180 -1.12 10.90 6.99
N GLU A 181 0.12 10.50 7.21
CA GLU A 181 1.24 11.40 7.45
C GLU A 181 1.51 12.22 6.18
N GLU A 182 1.33 13.54 6.23
CA GLU A 182 1.85 14.47 5.22
C GLU A 182 2.59 15.63 5.89
N GLU A 183 3.82 15.84 5.43
CA GLU A 183 4.71 16.92 5.83
C GLU A 183 4.13 18.31 5.47
N ALA A 184 4.10 19.20 6.41
CA ALA A 184 3.74 20.61 6.21
C ALA A 184 4.98 21.49 6.00
N SER A 185 5.04 22.22 4.88
CA SER A 185 5.94 23.36 4.68
C SER A 185 5.19 24.68 4.90
N PRO A 186 5.85 25.73 5.40
CA PRO A 186 5.21 26.90 5.98
C PRO A 186 4.73 27.96 4.95
N PRO A 187 3.80 28.85 5.31
CA PRO A 187 3.19 29.81 4.40
C PRO A 187 3.97 31.13 4.30
N ALA A 188 4.01 31.72 3.12
CA ALA A 188 4.46 33.08 2.88
C ALA A 188 3.28 33.99 2.49
N ASP A 189 3.16 35.04 3.26
CA ASP A 189 2.48 36.34 3.11
C ASP A 189 1.45 36.61 2.01
N ALA A 190 0.30 37.14 2.44
CA ALA A 190 -0.62 38.01 1.67
C ALA A 190 -0.20 39.49 1.79
N PRO A 191 -0.71 40.50 1.04
CA PRO A 191 -2.11 40.76 0.72
C PRO A 191 -2.41 41.45 -0.63
N GLY A 192 -3.69 41.59 -0.99
CA GLY A 192 -4.12 42.58 -1.99
C GLY A 192 -5.48 42.30 -2.67
N THR A 193 -6.47 42.98 -2.18
CA THR A 193 -7.84 43.23 -2.66
C THR A 193 -7.99 43.50 -4.16
N ALA A 194 -8.97 42.93 -4.83
CA ALA A 194 -10.04 43.57 -5.60
C ALA A 194 -10.94 42.63 -6.36
N GLN A 195 -12.24 42.77 -6.18
CA GLN A 195 -13.36 42.24 -6.97
C GLN A 195 -13.76 43.26 -8.05
N PRO A 196 -14.77 43.01 -8.90
CA PRO A 196 -15.03 41.89 -9.83
C PRO A 196 -15.31 42.42 -11.27
N GLU A 197 -15.38 41.51 -12.25
CA GLU A 197 -16.29 41.76 -13.40
C GLU A 197 -16.50 40.47 -14.23
N VAL A 198 -17.79 40.15 -14.43
CA VAL A 198 -18.33 39.20 -15.40
C VAL A 198 -18.65 39.94 -16.69
N PRO A 199 -18.43 39.40 -17.89
CA PRO A 199 -19.60 39.03 -18.70
C PRO A 199 -19.49 37.77 -19.57
N ALA A 200 -20.61 37.08 -19.73
CA ALA A 200 -20.96 36.20 -20.81
C ALA A 200 -21.53 37.01 -22.03
N PRO A 201 -21.98 36.44 -23.14
CA PRO A 201 -22.07 35.08 -23.66
C PRO A 201 -21.67 34.89 -25.16
N VAL A 202 -21.81 33.65 -25.64
CA VAL A 202 -21.75 33.14 -27.03
C VAL A 202 -22.61 33.89 -28.05
N PRO A 203 -22.31 33.77 -29.39
CA PRO A 203 -23.23 32.99 -30.19
C PRO A 203 -22.62 32.06 -31.30
N ASP A 204 -23.29 30.99 -31.48
CA ASP A 204 -23.70 30.08 -32.51
C ASP A 204 -23.65 30.57 -33.99
N ALA A 205 -23.33 29.64 -34.95
CA ALA A 205 -23.94 29.45 -36.26
C ALA A 205 -23.02 28.65 -37.18
N ALA A 206 -23.32 27.44 -37.51
CA ALA A 206 -24.22 26.89 -38.51
C ALA A 206 -23.65 26.81 -39.96
N ALA A 207 -23.80 25.59 -40.51
CA ALA A 207 -24.10 25.22 -41.89
C ALA A 207 -22.98 24.83 -42.87
N ALA A 208 -23.09 23.57 -43.29
CA ALA A 208 -22.63 23.02 -44.57
C ALA A 208 -23.50 23.59 -45.76
N PRO A 209 -23.34 23.24 -47.05
CA PRO A 209 -22.89 21.99 -47.67
C PRO A 209 -22.18 22.12 -49.06
N GLY A 210 -21.84 20.98 -49.67
CA GLY A 210 -21.91 20.88 -51.14
C GLY A 210 -20.69 20.34 -51.88
N GLU A 211 -20.80 19.09 -52.30
CA GLU A 211 -20.61 18.47 -53.62
C GLU A 211 -19.32 18.63 -54.45
N ALA A 212 -18.70 17.56 -54.83
CA ALA A 212 -18.63 16.85 -56.10
C ALA A 212 -17.31 16.09 -56.32
N ALA A 213 -17.41 14.82 -56.72
CA ALA A 213 -16.30 14.02 -57.22
C ALA A 213 -15.91 14.45 -58.64
N PRO A 214 -14.68 14.11 -59.12
CA PRO A 214 -14.62 13.04 -60.07
C PRO A 214 -13.47 12.03 -59.92
N SER A 215 -13.74 10.87 -60.46
CA SER A 215 -12.93 9.68 -60.65
C SER A 215 -11.59 9.92 -61.36
N GLY A 216 -10.55 9.25 -60.85
CA GLY A 216 -9.26 9.12 -61.52
C GLY A 216 -8.48 7.92 -60.98
N ASN A 217 -8.31 6.91 -61.83
CA ASN A 217 -7.45 5.74 -61.58
C ASN A 217 -6.00 6.15 -61.32
N GLY A 218 -5.42 5.69 -60.22
CA GLY A 218 -4.02 5.80 -59.96
C GLY A 218 -3.60 4.83 -58.86
N GLN A 219 -2.82 3.82 -59.20
CA GLN A 219 -2.16 2.92 -58.27
C GLN A 219 -1.28 3.73 -57.28
N GLY A 220 -1.74 3.92 -56.07
CA GLY A 220 -1.01 4.56 -55.01
C GLY A 220 -0.20 3.56 -54.17
N PRO A 221 0.94 3.96 -53.59
CA PRO A 221 1.83 3.08 -52.84
C PRO A 221 1.16 2.53 -51.58
N LYS A 222 1.46 1.27 -51.24
CA LYS A 222 0.98 0.59 -50.03
C LYS A 222 1.19 1.49 -48.80
N ARG A 223 0.10 1.97 -48.24
CA ARG A 223 0.12 2.68 -46.91
C ARG A 223 0.74 1.75 -45.88
N VAL A 224 1.96 2.09 -45.45
CA VAL A 224 2.54 1.56 -44.22
C VAL A 224 1.61 1.97 -43.09
N ARG A 225 0.97 1.00 -42.42
CA ARG A 225 0.20 1.23 -41.21
C ARG A 225 1.19 1.71 -40.15
N THR A 226 1.29 3.01 -39.93
CA THR A 226 1.99 3.56 -38.77
C THR A 226 1.32 3.03 -37.52
N ALA A 227 2.06 2.32 -36.69
CA ALA A 227 1.58 1.85 -35.41
C ALA A 227 1.11 3.07 -34.57
N LYS A 228 -0.13 3.02 -34.09
CA LYS A 228 -0.65 4.07 -33.20
C LYS A 228 0.28 4.19 -31.99
N LYS A 229 0.72 5.42 -31.69
CA LYS A 229 1.54 5.71 -30.52
C LYS A 229 0.79 5.27 -29.26
N LYS A 230 1.40 4.40 -28.47
CA LYS A 230 0.84 3.94 -27.18
C LYS A 230 0.97 5.04 -26.12
N THR A 231 -0.02 5.14 -25.24
CA THR A 231 -0.07 6.13 -24.17
C THR A 231 0.13 5.44 -22.82
N THR A 232 1.02 5.99 -22.00
CA THR A 232 1.19 5.64 -20.59
C THR A 232 0.71 6.79 -19.73
N VAL A 233 0.39 6.53 -18.46
CA VAL A 233 0.12 7.62 -17.49
C VAL A 233 1.43 8.36 -17.24
N PRO A 234 1.45 9.70 -17.31
CA PRO A 234 2.64 10.48 -17.00
C PRO A 234 3.14 10.19 -15.58
N LYS A 235 4.44 9.94 -15.42
CA LYS A 235 5.06 9.73 -14.10
C LYS A 235 5.13 11.01 -13.26
N ALA A 236 5.13 12.18 -13.91
CA ALA A 236 5.11 13.45 -13.21
C ALA A 236 3.70 13.71 -12.68
N ALA A 237 3.59 13.94 -11.37
CA ALA A 237 2.35 14.42 -10.77
C ALA A 237 1.95 15.72 -11.48
N LYS A 238 0.71 15.79 -11.99
CA LYS A 238 0.14 17.05 -12.40
C LYS A 238 0.11 17.95 -11.17
N VAL A 239 0.50 19.22 -11.32
CA VAL A 239 0.36 20.19 -10.24
C VAL A 239 -1.07 20.12 -9.73
N SER A 240 -1.23 19.82 -8.46
CA SER A 240 -2.54 19.77 -7.83
C SER A 240 -3.09 21.20 -7.76
N LEU A 241 -4.37 21.36 -8.10
CA LEU A 241 -5.09 22.61 -7.91
C LEU A 241 -5.82 22.65 -6.55
N ALA A 242 -5.60 21.65 -5.71
CA ALA A 242 -6.12 21.61 -4.35
C ALA A 242 -5.46 22.74 -3.53
N GLU A 243 -6.27 23.52 -2.84
CA GLU A 243 -5.79 24.59 -1.95
C GLU A 243 -5.29 24.03 -0.61
N HIS A 244 -5.81 22.83 -0.23
CA HIS A 244 -5.44 22.13 1.00
C HIS A 244 -5.12 20.65 0.70
N ALA A 245 -4.20 20.08 1.46
CA ALA A 245 -3.80 18.65 1.35
C ALA A 245 -4.98 17.68 1.61
N SER A 246 -5.97 18.10 2.40
CA SER A 246 -7.20 17.34 2.67
C SER A 246 -8.12 17.17 1.47
N TRP A 247 -7.93 17.95 0.39
CA TRP A 247 -8.76 17.80 -0.80
C TRP A 247 -8.36 16.55 -1.58
N GLN A 248 -9.23 15.56 -1.55
CA GLN A 248 -9.04 14.34 -2.31
C GLN A 248 -9.68 14.45 -3.70
N HIS A 249 -8.96 14.01 -4.71
CA HIS A 249 -9.55 13.89 -6.05
C HIS A 249 -10.71 12.92 -6.04
N ALA A 250 -11.82 13.29 -6.68
CA ALA A 250 -12.93 12.38 -6.91
C ALA A 250 -12.44 11.11 -7.64
N ARG A 251 -12.86 9.94 -7.16
CA ARG A 251 -12.47 8.62 -7.68
C ARG A 251 -13.61 7.94 -8.38
N LEU A 252 -13.30 7.25 -9.47
CA LEU A 252 -14.30 6.47 -10.22
C LEU A 252 -14.75 5.24 -9.42
N PHE A 253 -13.84 4.61 -8.69
CA PHE A 253 -14.11 3.41 -7.88
C PHE A 253 -13.83 3.70 -6.40
N PRO A 254 -14.78 4.33 -5.69
CA PRO A 254 -14.58 4.63 -4.28
C PRO A 254 -14.68 3.36 -3.43
N VAL A 255 -13.89 3.30 -2.37
CA VAL A 255 -13.90 2.21 -1.37
C VAL A 255 -14.72 2.57 -0.13
N THR A 256 -15.21 3.80 -0.04
CA THR A 256 -16.06 4.27 1.05
C THR A 256 -17.44 3.59 1.02
N GLY A 257 -18.03 3.35 2.17
CA GLY A 257 -19.36 2.74 2.30
C GLY A 257 -19.40 1.22 2.14
N LEU A 258 -18.24 0.53 2.16
CA LEU A 258 -18.19 -0.93 2.18
C LEU A 258 -18.47 -1.44 3.59
N ARG A 259 -19.63 -2.06 3.81
CA ARG A 259 -20.12 -2.45 5.14
C ARG A 259 -19.74 -3.88 5.54
N ASN A 260 -19.54 -4.75 4.56
CA ASN A 260 -19.28 -6.17 4.77
C ASN A 260 -18.49 -6.79 3.62
N ASP A 261 -18.04 -8.03 3.81
CA ASP A 261 -17.22 -8.76 2.84
C ASP A 261 -17.95 -8.99 1.52
N GLN A 262 -19.25 -9.22 1.52
CA GLN A 262 -20.05 -9.42 0.31
C GLN A 262 -20.06 -8.15 -0.57
N GLU A 263 -20.23 -6.98 0.02
CA GLU A 263 -20.16 -5.70 -0.71
C GLU A 263 -18.77 -5.46 -1.29
N ARG A 264 -17.70 -5.81 -0.55
CA ARG A 264 -16.31 -5.74 -1.05
C ARG A 264 -16.12 -6.65 -2.25
N GLU A 265 -16.51 -7.93 -2.16
CA GLU A 265 -16.41 -8.91 -3.24
C GLU A 265 -17.20 -8.45 -4.47
N THR A 266 -18.44 -8.03 -4.30
CA THR A 266 -19.30 -7.54 -5.39
C THR A 266 -18.68 -6.32 -6.08
N ARG A 267 -18.19 -5.34 -5.31
CA ARG A 267 -17.58 -4.11 -5.87
C ARG A 267 -16.26 -4.41 -6.57
N ALA A 268 -15.40 -5.23 -5.97
CA ALA A 268 -14.13 -5.62 -6.57
C ALA A 268 -14.35 -6.36 -7.90
N THR A 269 -15.29 -7.29 -7.93
CA THR A 269 -15.66 -8.02 -9.14
C THR A 269 -16.21 -7.10 -10.23
N ALA A 270 -17.17 -6.24 -9.87
CA ALA A 270 -17.78 -5.30 -10.82
C ALA A 270 -16.74 -4.33 -11.41
N THR A 271 -15.85 -3.80 -10.56
CA THR A 271 -14.76 -2.90 -10.97
C THR A 271 -13.82 -3.60 -11.96
N LEU A 272 -13.35 -4.80 -11.64
CA LEU A 272 -12.46 -5.57 -12.50
C LEU A 272 -13.13 -5.90 -13.84
N LEU A 273 -14.35 -6.44 -13.81
CA LEU A 273 -15.09 -6.84 -15.00
C LEU A 273 -15.38 -5.67 -15.93
N ALA A 274 -15.76 -4.51 -15.37
CA ALA A 274 -15.98 -3.30 -16.14
C ALA A 274 -14.70 -2.83 -16.84
N VAL A 275 -13.57 -2.79 -16.14
CA VAL A 275 -12.29 -2.36 -16.73
C VAL A 275 -11.80 -3.37 -17.77
N MET A 276 -11.96 -4.68 -17.56
CA MET A 276 -11.63 -5.71 -18.56
C MET A 276 -12.42 -5.55 -19.87
N ALA A 277 -13.71 -5.19 -19.78
CA ALA A 277 -14.55 -4.97 -20.94
C ALA A 277 -14.21 -3.67 -21.68
N GLN A 278 -13.90 -2.59 -20.95
CA GLN A 278 -13.67 -1.26 -21.52
C GLN A 278 -12.24 -1.03 -22.01
N VAL A 279 -11.25 -1.74 -21.43
CA VAL A 279 -9.83 -1.64 -21.80
C VAL A 279 -9.40 -2.91 -22.55
N PRO A 280 -9.49 -2.95 -23.89
CA PRO A 280 -9.26 -4.18 -24.66
C PRO A 280 -7.86 -4.77 -24.49
N GLU A 281 -6.84 -3.93 -24.26
CA GLU A 281 -5.47 -4.38 -24.02
C GLU A 281 -5.39 -5.16 -22.71
N PHE A 282 -6.02 -4.65 -21.65
CA PHE A 282 -6.06 -5.27 -20.35
C PHE A 282 -6.91 -6.54 -20.32
N GLY A 283 -8.13 -6.47 -20.89
CA GLY A 283 -9.02 -7.62 -21.00
C GLY A 283 -8.37 -8.78 -21.75
N ARG A 284 -7.72 -8.52 -22.90
CA ARG A 284 -6.99 -9.54 -23.66
C ARG A 284 -5.79 -10.11 -22.92
N ARG A 285 -5.07 -9.28 -22.16
CA ARG A 285 -3.90 -9.69 -21.40
C ARG A 285 -4.29 -10.67 -20.29
N LEU A 286 -5.34 -10.37 -19.54
CA LEU A 286 -5.85 -11.27 -18.50
C LEU A 286 -6.48 -12.53 -19.10
N THR A 287 -7.31 -12.42 -20.14
CA THR A 287 -7.99 -13.59 -20.75
C THR A 287 -7.00 -14.55 -21.42
N ALA A 288 -5.88 -14.05 -21.95
CA ALA A 288 -4.81 -14.89 -22.52
C ALA A 288 -4.21 -15.86 -21.47
N ARG A 289 -4.17 -15.47 -20.19
CA ARG A 289 -3.70 -16.35 -19.09
C ARG A 289 -4.59 -17.57 -18.89
N PHE A 290 -5.84 -17.51 -19.33
CA PHE A 290 -6.83 -18.58 -19.23
C PHE A 290 -7.00 -19.36 -20.55
N SER A 291 -6.11 -19.15 -21.51
CA SER A 291 -6.16 -19.74 -22.87
C SER A 291 -7.39 -19.33 -23.67
N ALA A 292 -8.00 -18.20 -23.35
CA ALA A 292 -9.08 -17.64 -24.15
C ALA A 292 -8.56 -17.10 -25.51
N PRO A 293 -9.35 -17.16 -26.57
CA PRO A 293 -8.96 -16.61 -27.86
C PRO A 293 -8.81 -15.09 -27.80
N ALA A 294 -7.90 -14.52 -28.59
CA ALA A 294 -7.80 -13.07 -28.72
C ALA A 294 -9.04 -12.53 -29.46
N GLY A 295 -10.01 -11.98 -28.74
CA GLY A 295 -11.30 -11.53 -29.27
C GLY A 295 -11.88 -10.33 -28.53
N THR A 296 -13.15 -10.04 -28.81
CA THR A 296 -13.92 -9.02 -28.08
C THR A 296 -14.36 -9.59 -26.74
N VAL A 297 -14.04 -8.90 -25.67
CA VAL A 297 -14.37 -9.27 -24.29
C VAL A 297 -15.69 -8.63 -23.89
N GLN A 298 -16.60 -9.43 -23.34
CA GLN A 298 -17.81 -8.98 -22.64
C GLN A 298 -17.88 -9.62 -21.26
N THR A 299 -18.36 -8.88 -20.31
CA THR A 299 -18.44 -9.31 -18.90
C THR A 299 -19.84 -9.08 -18.37
N PHE A 300 -20.30 -9.97 -17.51
CA PHE A 300 -21.60 -9.91 -16.90
C PHE A 300 -21.46 -10.22 -15.39
N ALA A 301 -22.12 -9.45 -14.54
CA ALA A 301 -22.18 -9.70 -13.12
C ALA A 301 -23.46 -10.47 -12.77
N GLU A 302 -23.40 -11.24 -11.69
CA GLU A 302 -24.57 -11.80 -11.01
C GLU A 302 -25.50 -12.70 -11.85
N ALA A 303 -24.97 -13.39 -12.84
CA ALA A 303 -25.74 -14.32 -13.66
C ALA A 303 -26.16 -15.57 -12.84
N SER A 304 -27.44 -15.93 -12.91
CA SER A 304 -28.00 -17.06 -12.17
C SER A 304 -28.16 -18.30 -13.06
N PHE A 305 -27.77 -19.45 -12.53
CA PHE A 305 -27.83 -20.74 -13.23
C PHE A 305 -28.61 -21.77 -12.41
N LYS A 306 -29.38 -22.65 -13.06
CA LYS A 306 -30.00 -23.81 -12.40
C LYS A 306 -28.94 -24.84 -12.01
N HIS A 307 -28.99 -25.30 -10.75
CA HIS A 307 -28.13 -26.36 -10.24
C HIS A 307 -28.92 -27.26 -9.27
N GLY A 308 -29.18 -28.51 -9.64
CA GLY A 308 -30.11 -29.38 -8.91
C GLY A 308 -31.52 -28.75 -8.82
N ASP A 309 -32.09 -28.78 -7.64
CA ASP A 309 -33.38 -28.11 -7.32
C ASP A 309 -33.25 -26.65 -6.98
N GLY A 310 -32.02 -26.11 -6.94
CA GLY A 310 -31.70 -24.73 -6.58
C GLY A 310 -31.12 -23.90 -7.71
N LYS A 311 -30.55 -22.77 -7.34
CA LYS A 311 -29.80 -21.87 -8.24
C LYS A 311 -28.45 -21.58 -7.63
N VAL A 312 -27.44 -21.47 -8.48
CA VAL A 312 -26.11 -20.93 -8.14
C VAL A 312 -25.87 -19.64 -8.90
N ARG A 313 -25.07 -18.75 -8.31
CA ARG A 313 -24.84 -17.42 -8.83
C ARG A 313 -23.36 -17.09 -8.72
N PRO A 314 -22.56 -17.37 -9.76
CA PRO A 314 -21.19 -16.88 -9.84
C PRO A 314 -21.15 -15.36 -9.78
N ASP A 315 -20.09 -14.79 -9.22
CA ASP A 315 -19.90 -13.36 -9.12
C ASP A 315 -19.77 -12.69 -10.50
N GLY A 316 -19.28 -13.46 -11.50
CA GLY A 316 -19.16 -12.94 -12.86
C GLY A 316 -19.21 -14.03 -13.94
N VAL A 317 -19.51 -13.58 -15.16
CA VAL A 317 -19.37 -14.35 -16.41
C VAL A 317 -18.52 -13.56 -17.38
N LEU A 318 -17.51 -14.18 -17.92
CA LEU A 318 -16.59 -13.62 -18.90
C LEU A 318 -16.80 -14.34 -20.25
N ARG A 319 -17.04 -13.56 -21.32
CA ARG A 319 -17.22 -14.10 -22.67
C ARG A 319 -16.25 -13.44 -23.63
N VAL A 320 -15.62 -14.24 -24.46
CA VAL A 320 -14.71 -13.76 -25.50
C VAL A 320 -15.20 -14.27 -26.86
N ALA A 321 -15.56 -13.32 -27.73
CA ALA A 321 -16.05 -13.63 -29.07
C ALA A 321 -14.93 -13.48 -30.11
N ARG A 322 -14.72 -14.52 -30.94
CA ARG A 322 -13.79 -14.51 -32.06
C ARG A 322 -14.28 -15.38 -33.21
N ALA A 323 -14.40 -14.83 -34.42
CA ALA A 323 -14.73 -15.55 -35.65
C ALA A 323 -15.95 -16.50 -35.49
N GLY A 324 -17.04 -15.99 -34.90
CA GLY A 324 -18.28 -16.74 -34.67
C GLY A 324 -18.25 -17.76 -33.52
N ARG A 325 -17.12 -17.94 -32.86
CA ARG A 325 -17.01 -18.78 -31.65
C ARG A 325 -17.03 -17.91 -30.39
N ILE A 326 -17.64 -18.42 -29.35
CA ILE A 326 -17.71 -17.75 -28.05
C ILE A 326 -17.05 -18.67 -27.04
N TRP A 327 -16.01 -18.18 -26.37
CA TRP A 327 -15.40 -18.79 -25.18
C TRP A 327 -16.05 -18.19 -23.95
N THR A 328 -16.38 -18.98 -22.95
CA THR A 328 -17.08 -18.53 -21.75
C THR A 328 -16.41 -19.06 -20.49
N ALA A 329 -16.25 -18.21 -19.48
CA ALA A 329 -15.82 -18.60 -18.15
C ALA A 329 -16.77 -18.05 -17.07
N LEU A 330 -16.97 -18.85 -16.01
CA LEU A 330 -17.59 -18.40 -14.77
C LEU A 330 -16.51 -17.88 -13.81
N ILE A 331 -16.80 -16.86 -13.04
CA ILE A 331 -15.86 -16.21 -12.13
C ILE A 331 -16.40 -16.26 -10.70
N GLU A 332 -15.55 -16.69 -9.76
CA GLU A 332 -15.77 -16.59 -8.32
C GLU A 332 -14.66 -15.75 -7.70
N THR A 333 -15.05 -14.75 -6.91
CA THR A 333 -14.14 -13.75 -6.34
C THR A 333 -14.15 -13.81 -4.82
N LYS A 334 -12.97 -13.71 -4.21
CA LYS A 334 -12.83 -13.50 -2.78
C LYS A 334 -11.90 -12.30 -2.51
N THR A 335 -12.23 -11.53 -1.48
CA THR A 335 -11.45 -10.38 -1.00
C THR A 335 -11.07 -10.56 0.48
N GLY A 336 -10.14 -9.77 0.97
CA GLY A 336 -9.66 -9.87 2.35
C GLY A 336 -9.09 -11.24 2.67
N GLY A 337 -9.44 -11.78 3.84
CA GLY A 337 -9.06 -13.10 4.31
C GLY A 337 -10.07 -14.23 3.98
N ASN A 338 -11.08 -13.96 3.16
CA ASN A 338 -12.14 -14.93 2.86
C ASN A 338 -11.60 -16.09 2.01
N PRO A 339 -11.78 -17.36 2.46
CA PRO A 339 -11.29 -18.50 1.70
C PRO A 339 -12.23 -18.87 0.56
N LEU A 340 -11.67 -19.40 -0.53
CA LEU A 340 -12.41 -20.11 -1.55
C LEU A 340 -13.01 -21.39 -0.97
N LYS A 341 -14.25 -21.75 -1.37
CA LYS A 341 -14.95 -22.94 -0.92
C LYS A 341 -15.04 -23.96 -2.04
N ALA A 342 -14.63 -25.22 -1.76
CA ALA A 342 -14.60 -26.28 -2.75
C ALA A 342 -16.00 -26.61 -3.31
N GLU A 343 -17.00 -26.71 -2.44
CA GLU A 343 -18.37 -27.03 -2.82
C GLU A 343 -18.97 -25.99 -3.79
N GLN A 344 -18.64 -24.71 -3.58
CA GLN A 344 -19.11 -23.63 -4.44
C GLN A 344 -18.45 -23.68 -5.82
N VAL A 345 -17.14 -23.89 -5.87
CA VAL A 345 -16.38 -24.01 -7.12
C VAL A 345 -16.76 -25.26 -7.89
N GLU A 346 -16.99 -26.38 -7.21
CA GLU A 346 -17.45 -27.63 -7.81
C GLU A 346 -18.84 -27.46 -8.44
N ALA A 347 -19.77 -26.77 -7.77
CA ALA A 347 -21.08 -26.45 -8.35
C ALA A 347 -20.96 -25.62 -9.64
N TYR A 348 -20.00 -24.68 -9.68
CA TYR A 348 -19.75 -23.89 -10.90
C TYR A 348 -19.10 -24.72 -12.02
N LEU A 349 -18.22 -25.66 -11.68
CA LEU A 349 -17.66 -26.60 -12.65
C LEU A 349 -18.75 -27.50 -13.27
N GLU A 350 -19.72 -27.96 -12.48
CA GLU A 350 -20.86 -28.74 -12.98
C GLU A 350 -21.77 -27.91 -13.88
N VAL A 351 -22.05 -26.65 -13.51
CA VAL A 351 -22.83 -25.73 -14.36
C VAL A 351 -22.09 -25.45 -15.66
N ALA A 352 -20.80 -25.13 -15.59
CA ALA A 352 -19.98 -24.88 -16.78
C ALA A 352 -19.96 -26.11 -17.71
N ALA A 353 -19.78 -27.30 -17.16
CA ALA A 353 -19.82 -28.56 -17.94
C ALA A 353 -21.16 -28.78 -18.64
N ARG A 354 -22.28 -28.45 -17.96
CA ARG A 354 -23.64 -28.59 -18.51
C ARG A 354 -23.92 -27.61 -19.65
N HIS A 355 -23.40 -26.39 -19.55
CA HIS A 355 -23.59 -25.35 -20.54
C HIS A 355 -22.53 -25.36 -21.66
N GLY A 356 -21.53 -26.24 -21.57
CA GLY A 356 -20.43 -26.30 -22.52
C GLY A 356 -19.46 -25.11 -22.41
N TYR A 357 -19.33 -24.52 -21.21
CA TYR A 357 -18.37 -23.46 -20.93
C TYR A 357 -16.98 -24.05 -20.68
N GLU A 358 -15.94 -23.32 -21.05
CA GLU A 358 -14.58 -23.84 -21.07
C GLU A 358 -13.88 -23.79 -19.72
N THR A 359 -14.21 -22.79 -18.90
CA THR A 359 -13.37 -22.48 -17.73
C THR A 359 -14.20 -21.98 -16.53
N VAL A 360 -13.77 -22.32 -15.33
CA VAL A 360 -14.10 -21.63 -14.08
C VAL A 360 -12.83 -20.94 -13.61
N ILE A 361 -12.93 -19.64 -13.30
CA ILE A 361 -11.85 -18.80 -12.82
C ILE A 361 -12.15 -18.41 -11.38
N THR A 362 -11.23 -18.68 -10.47
CA THR A 362 -11.29 -18.15 -9.13
C THR A 362 -10.32 -16.98 -8.98
N LEU A 363 -10.71 -15.97 -8.21
CA LEU A 363 -9.95 -14.77 -7.94
C LEU A 363 -9.87 -14.53 -6.44
N SER A 364 -8.66 -14.40 -5.89
CA SER A 364 -8.47 -14.12 -4.46
C SER A 364 -7.12 -13.46 -4.18
N ASN A 365 -6.81 -13.24 -2.90
CA ASN A 365 -5.48 -12.77 -2.49
C ASN A 365 -4.42 -13.90 -2.49
N ASP A 366 -4.80 -15.14 -2.64
CA ASP A 366 -3.86 -16.25 -2.71
C ASP A 366 -3.16 -16.30 -4.08
N LEU A 367 -2.02 -16.95 -4.16
CA LEU A 367 -1.22 -17.09 -5.37
C LEU A 367 -1.16 -18.56 -5.80
N ALA A 368 -1.44 -18.82 -7.07
CA ALA A 368 -1.20 -20.11 -7.68
C ALA A 368 0.31 -20.28 -7.95
N LEU A 369 0.93 -21.23 -7.26
CA LEU A 369 2.33 -21.56 -7.47
C LEU A 369 2.44 -22.71 -8.47
N ASP A 370 3.38 -22.63 -9.41
CA ASP A 370 3.66 -23.68 -10.41
C ASP A 370 2.46 -24.13 -11.25
N GLY A 371 1.42 -23.29 -11.34
CA GLY A 371 0.17 -23.63 -12.05
C GLY A 371 -0.78 -24.51 -11.23
N GLU A 372 -0.45 -24.84 -9.98
CA GLU A 372 -1.35 -25.54 -9.09
C GLU A 372 -2.42 -24.58 -8.55
N HIS A 373 -3.68 -24.99 -8.65
CA HIS A 373 -4.79 -24.21 -8.10
C HIS A 373 -4.74 -24.26 -6.55
N PRO A 374 -4.92 -23.13 -5.83
CA PRO A 374 -4.86 -23.11 -4.36
C PRO A 374 -5.93 -23.98 -3.70
N LEU A 375 -7.02 -24.25 -4.41
CA LEU A 375 -8.12 -25.08 -3.92
C LEU A 375 -8.07 -26.46 -4.58
N LYS A 376 -8.26 -27.53 -3.78
CA LYS A 376 -8.41 -28.91 -4.26
C LYS A 376 -9.90 -29.22 -4.49
N VAL A 377 -10.24 -29.65 -5.70
CA VAL A 377 -11.59 -30.05 -6.13
C VAL A 377 -11.59 -31.46 -6.70
N ASP A 378 -12.79 -32.06 -6.93
CA ASP A 378 -12.89 -33.37 -7.57
C ASP A 378 -12.27 -33.33 -8.97
N LYS A 379 -11.24 -34.16 -9.17
CA LYS A 379 -10.51 -34.28 -10.44
C LYS A 379 -11.39 -34.73 -11.62
N ARG A 380 -12.55 -35.35 -11.35
CA ARG A 380 -13.50 -35.78 -12.41
C ARG A 380 -14.10 -34.58 -13.12
N LEU A 381 -14.38 -33.48 -12.40
CA LEU A 381 -14.95 -32.25 -12.94
C LEU A 381 -13.96 -31.53 -13.88
N LEU A 382 -12.67 -31.63 -13.60
CA LEU A 382 -11.60 -31.03 -14.38
C LEU A 382 -11.36 -31.68 -15.76
N ARG A 383 -12.04 -32.81 -16.07
CA ARG A 383 -11.92 -33.45 -17.39
C ARG A 383 -12.63 -32.68 -18.51
N LYS A 384 -13.65 -31.89 -18.17
CA LYS A 384 -14.50 -31.18 -19.11
C LYS A 384 -14.32 -29.66 -19.06
N VAL A 385 -13.99 -29.14 -17.90
CA VAL A 385 -13.90 -27.70 -17.62
C VAL A 385 -12.55 -27.41 -16.98
N ALA A 386 -11.83 -26.43 -17.47
CA ALA A 386 -10.59 -25.99 -16.86
C ALA A 386 -10.88 -25.16 -15.60
N LEU A 387 -10.16 -25.44 -14.52
CA LEU A 387 -10.14 -24.57 -13.34
C LEU A 387 -8.86 -23.72 -13.37
N ARG A 388 -9.02 -22.43 -13.26
CA ARG A 388 -7.90 -21.46 -13.27
C ARG A 388 -8.00 -20.55 -12.06
N HIS A 389 -6.85 -20.04 -11.62
CA HIS A 389 -6.78 -19.06 -10.54
C HIS A 389 -6.02 -17.83 -10.99
N LEU A 390 -6.44 -16.68 -10.47
CA LEU A 390 -5.76 -15.40 -10.61
C LEU A 390 -5.70 -14.74 -9.24
N SER A 391 -4.54 -14.21 -8.89
CA SER A 391 -4.40 -13.40 -7.69
C SER A 391 -4.70 -11.93 -7.97
N TRP A 392 -5.23 -11.20 -6.99
CA TRP A 392 -5.34 -9.74 -7.06
C TRP A 392 -3.98 -9.06 -7.30
N ALA A 393 -2.89 -9.62 -6.75
CA ALA A 393 -1.53 -9.15 -7.03
C ALA A 393 -1.16 -9.28 -8.51
N GLU A 394 -1.60 -10.34 -9.19
CA GLU A 394 -1.37 -10.52 -10.62
C GLU A 394 -2.23 -9.58 -11.46
N VAL A 395 -3.46 -9.30 -11.03
CA VAL A 395 -4.33 -8.29 -11.67
C VAL A 395 -3.68 -6.90 -11.59
N ALA A 396 -3.20 -6.52 -10.40
CA ALA A 396 -2.52 -5.25 -10.20
C ALA A 396 -1.23 -5.16 -11.03
N HIS A 397 -0.42 -6.22 -11.06
CA HIS A 397 0.79 -6.27 -11.88
C HIS A 397 0.51 -6.04 -13.37
N GLU A 398 -0.48 -6.72 -13.96
CA GLU A 398 -0.81 -6.55 -15.39
C GLU A 398 -1.34 -5.14 -15.69
N ALA A 399 -2.10 -4.55 -14.76
CA ALA A 399 -2.56 -3.17 -14.88
C ALA A 399 -1.39 -2.17 -14.76
N ASP A 400 -0.45 -2.37 -13.81
CA ASP A 400 0.76 -1.56 -13.67
C ASP A 400 1.63 -1.58 -14.92
N MET A 401 1.87 -2.76 -15.47
CA MET A 401 2.67 -2.92 -16.68
C MET A 401 2.06 -2.15 -17.85
N LEU A 402 0.75 -2.24 -18.07
CA LEU A 402 0.07 -1.49 -19.12
C LEU A 402 0.01 0.01 -18.86
N CYS A 403 -0.22 0.40 -17.58
CA CYS A 403 -0.40 1.79 -17.21
C CYS A 403 0.90 2.60 -17.32
N HIS A 404 2.01 2.02 -16.84
CA HIS A 404 3.26 2.75 -16.63
C HIS A 404 4.39 2.41 -17.62
N HIS A 405 4.35 1.22 -18.25
CA HIS A 405 5.47 0.73 -19.07
C HIS A 405 5.08 0.42 -20.52
N ASP A 406 4.15 -0.52 -20.75
CA ASP A 406 3.80 -0.97 -22.11
C ASP A 406 2.91 0.03 -22.85
N GLY A 407 2.11 0.79 -22.12
CA GLY A 407 1.14 1.75 -22.62
C GLY A 407 -0.09 1.13 -23.28
N VAL A 408 -1.14 1.92 -23.40
CA VAL A 408 -2.40 1.61 -24.06
C VAL A 408 -2.67 2.63 -25.17
N ALA A 409 -3.55 2.28 -26.12
CA ALA A 409 -3.81 3.12 -27.28
C ALA A 409 -4.64 4.39 -26.96
N ASN A 410 -5.44 4.36 -25.89
CA ASN A 410 -6.38 5.41 -25.53
C ASN A 410 -6.06 5.99 -24.15
N PRO A 411 -5.95 7.33 -24.01
CA PRO A 411 -5.70 7.98 -22.72
C PRO A 411 -6.78 7.69 -21.65
N VAL A 412 -8.04 7.52 -22.06
CA VAL A 412 -9.13 7.16 -21.15
C VAL A 412 -8.93 5.75 -20.59
N HIS A 413 -8.43 4.82 -21.41
CA HIS A 413 -8.08 3.47 -20.95
C HIS A 413 -6.92 3.51 -19.94
N ALA A 414 -5.91 4.35 -20.17
CA ALA A 414 -4.82 4.55 -19.21
C ALA A 414 -5.35 5.10 -17.86
N TRP A 415 -6.27 6.06 -17.94
CA TRP A 415 -6.91 6.61 -16.73
C TRP A 415 -7.75 5.55 -16.01
N LEU A 416 -8.57 4.74 -16.72
CA LEU A 416 -9.34 3.65 -16.13
C LEU A 416 -8.45 2.62 -15.41
N LEU A 417 -7.30 2.26 -16.00
CA LEU A 417 -6.33 1.38 -15.36
C LEU A 417 -5.70 2.01 -14.12
N SER A 418 -5.44 3.32 -14.15
CA SER A 418 -4.94 4.05 -12.98
C SER A 418 -5.96 4.06 -11.84
N GLU A 419 -7.25 4.27 -12.14
CA GLU A 419 -8.33 4.19 -11.15
C GLU A 419 -8.51 2.77 -10.60
N LEU A 420 -8.38 1.73 -11.44
CA LEU A 420 -8.37 0.35 -10.97
C LEU A 420 -7.20 0.09 -10.01
N LEU A 421 -5.99 0.52 -10.36
CA LEU A 421 -4.81 0.37 -9.51
C LEU A 421 -4.97 1.09 -8.17
N HIS A 422 -5.50 2.31 -8.21
CA HIS A 422 -5.81 3.05 -6.99
C HIS A 422 -6.80 2.26 -6.11
N TYR A 423 -7.88 1.72 -6.69
CA TYR A 423 -8.84 0.89 -5.97
C TYR A 423 -8.20 -0.35 -5.34
N LEU A 424 -7.41 -1.13 -6.13
CA LEU A 424 -6.79 -2.36 -5.65
C LEU A 424 -5.77 -2.15 -4.52
N ARG A 425 -5.18 -0.95 -4.44
CA ARG A 425 -4.18 -0.60 -3.42
C ARG A 425 -4.79 -0.14 -2.10
N GLN A 426 -6.09 0.16 -2.08
CA GLN A 426 -6.78 0.55 -0.85
C GLN A 426 -7.00 -0.66 0.06
N ASP A 427 -6.66 -0.55 1.36
CA ASP A 427 -6.83 -1.62 2.34
C ASP A 427 -8.29 -2.06 2.45
N SER A 428 -9.21 -1.12 2.44
CA SER A 428 -10.65 -1.39 2.50
C SER A 428 -11.21 -2.15 1.29
N ALA A 429 -10.52 -2.14 0.13
CA ALA A 429 -10.90 -2.97 -1.01
C ALA A 429 -10.61 -4.47 -0.78
N GLY A 430 -9.66 -4.80 0.09
CA GLY A 430 -9.28 -6.17 0.40
C GLY A 430 -8.63 -6.94 -0.76
N CYS A 431 -8.03 -6.24 -1.75
CA CYS A 431 -7.50 -6.83 -2.99
C CYS A 431 -5.97 -6.78 -3.09
N GLN A 432 -5.26 -6.74 -1.97
CA GLN A 432 -3.82 -6.45 -1.95
C GLN A 432 -2.90 -7.67 -2.13
N GLY A 433 -3.45 -8.85 -2.40
CA GLY A 433 -2.68 -10.08 -2.57
C GLY A 433 -2.24 -10.70 -1.24
N PHE A 434 -1.09 -11.36 -1.23
CA PHE A 434 -0.57 -12.09 -0.08
C PHE A 434 0.00 -11.13 0.99
N ARG A 435 -0.58 -11.14 2.18
CA ARG A 435 -0.22 -10.22 3.29
C ARG A 435 0.09 -10.91 4.62
N ASP A 436 -0.05 -12.23 4.71
CA ASP A 436 0.04 -12.96 5.98
C ASP A 436 0.68 -14.34 5.78
N MET A 437 1.71 -14.62 6.56
CA MET A 437 2.41 -15.92 6.56
C MET A 437 1.56 -17.07 7.13
N GLY A 438 0.38 -16.78 7.65
CA GLY A 438 -0.56 -17.74 8.22
C GLY A 438 -0.29 -18.10 9.68
N SER A 439 -1.21 -18.88 10.26
CA SER A 439 -1.18 -19.28 11.68
C SER A 439 0.03 -20.15 12.06
N ALA A 440 0.66 -20.78 11.07
CA ALA A 440 1.86 -21.61 11.28
C ALA A 440 3.13 -20.80 11.55
N TRP A 441 3.17 -19.51 11.18
CA TRP A 441 4.37 -18.66 11.25
C TRP A 441 4.97 -18.57 12.64
N VAL A 442 4.19 -18.08 13.61
CA VAL A 442 4.70 -17.87 14.99
C VAL A 442 5.16 -19.15 15.65
N PRO A 443 4.40 -20.27 15.60
CA PRO A 443 4.87 -21.56 16.13
C PRO A 443 6.18 -22.05 15.49
N VAL A 444 6.32 -21.95 14.16
CA VAL A 444 7.53 -22.41 13.45
C VAL A 444 8.72 -21.53 13.79
N ARG A 445 8.56 -20.20 13.76
CA ARG A 445 9.62 -19.27 14.15
C ARG A 445 10.13 -19.58 15.57
N ASN A 446 9.23 -19.73 16.51
CA ASN A 446 9.61 -20.05 17.90
C ASN A 446 10.33 -21.41 18.01
N ALA A 447 9.87 -22.43 17.24
CA ALA A 447 10.53 -23.74 17.21
C ALA A 447 11.92 -23.68 16.57
N VAL A 448 12.15 -22.81 15.56
CA VAL A 448 13.49 -22.55 14.98
C VAL A 448 14.39 -21.89 16.01
N THR A 449 13.92 -20.85 16.68
CA THR A 449 14.69 -20.09 17.69
C THR A 449 15.06 -20.98 18.89
N SER A 450 14.18 -21.88 19.32
CA SER A 450 14.43 -22.82 20.41
C SER A 450 15.17 -24.10 19.99
N GLY A 451 15.45 -24.29 18.69
CA GLY A 451 16.12 -25.48 18.17
C GLY A 451 15.26 -26.77 18.22
N THR A 452 13.93 -26.63 18.31
CA THR A 452 13.01 -27.76 18.47
C THR A 452 12.28 -28.15 17.20
N LEU A 453 12.45 -27.41 16.10
CA LEU A 453 11.83 -27.72 14.81
C LEU A 453 12.34 -29.04 14.23
N ARG A 454 11.45 -29.85 13.66
CA ARG A 454 11.75 -31.15 13.04
C ARG A 454 11.27 -31.21 11.59
N LEU A 455 11.91 -31.99 10.75
CA LEU A 455 11.59 -32.17 9.32
C LEU A 455 10.14 -32.62 9.07
N GLY A 456 9.53 -33.38 10.00
CA GLY A 456 8.14 -33.84 9.88
C GLY A 456 7.07 -32.87 10.34
N ASP A 457 7.41 -31.65 10.76
CA ASP A 457 6.40 -30.67 11.18
C ASP A 457 5.62 -30.13 9.97
N ARG A 458 4.31 -30.44 9.93
CA ARG A 458 3.42 -29.97 8.85
C ARG A 458 3.32 -28.44 8.78
N ARG A 459 3.49 -27.74 9.90
CA ARG A 459 3.48 -26.28 9.95
C ARG A 459 4.69 -25.69 9.24
N ALA A 460 5.85 -26.36 9.29
CA ALA A 460 7.01 -25.90 8.53
C ALA A 460 6.78 -25.95 7.01
N MET A 461 6.05 -26.95 6.50
CA MET A 461 5.66 -27.00 5.08
C MET A 461 4.71 -25.86 4.70
N GLN A 462 3.78 -25.47 5.60
CA GLN A 462 2.91 -24.31 5.38
C GLN A 462 3.70 -22.99 5.34
N VAL A 463 4.69 -22.84 6.23
CA VAL A 463 5.57 -21.66 6.21
C VAL A 463 6.42 -21.63 4.94
N ALA A 464 6.95 -22.76 4.48
CA ALA A 464 7.69 -22.85 3.22
C ALA A 464 6.83 -22.46 2.01
N GLU A 465 5.57 -22.90 1.97
CA GLU A 465 4.61 -22.48 0.94
C GLU A 465 4.30 -20.98 1.01
N SER A 466 4.07 -20.45 2.22
CA SER A 466 3.84 -19.01 2.42
C SER A 466 5.06 -18.16 1.99
N TRP A 467 6.28 -18.67 2.22
CA TRP A 467 7.51 -18.05 1.74
C TRP A 467 7.58 -17.99 0.21
N GLU A 468 7.25 -19.07 -0.50
CA GLU A 468 7.18 -19.09 -1.97
C GLU A 468 6.17 -18.05 -2.49
N LYS A 469 4.97 -17.96 -1.85
CA LYS A 469 3.94 -16.97 -2.20
C LYS A 469 4.43 -15.54 -1.99
N LEU A 470 5.07 -15.25 -0.86
CA LEU A 470 5.64 -13.94 -0.55
C LEU A 470 6.68 -13.53 -1.60
N VAL A 471 7.63 -14.41 -1.91
CA VAL A 471 8.67 -14.14 -2.93
C VAL A 471 8.04 -13.91 -4.31
N ARG A 472 7.00 -14.67 -4.67
CA ARG A 472 6.28 -14.47 -5.94
C ARG A 472 5.60 -13.10 -5.99
N GLN A 473 4.92 -12.70 -4.93
CA GLN A 473 4.28 -11.38 -4.86
C GLN A 473 5.31 -10.25 -4.91
N LEU A 474 6.41 -10.38 -4.18
CA LEU A 474 7.53 -9.45 -4.23
C LEU A 474 8.03 -9.24 -5.68
N CYS A 475 8.21 -10.31 -6.44
CA CYS A 475 8.61 -10.23 -7.84
C CYS A 475 7.56 -9.50 -8.71
N LEU A 476 6.27 -9.79 -8.53
CA LEU A 476 5.19 -9.11 -9.25
C LEU A 476 5.18 -7.59 -8.96
N ARG A 477 5.33 -7.23 -7.69
CA ARG A 477 5.37 -5.83 -7.26
C ARG A 477 6.58 -5.09 -7.84
N LEU A 478 7.77 -5.65 -7.71
CA LEU A 478 8.98 -5.07 -8.28
C LEU A 478 8.91 -4.97 -9.82
N SER A 479 8.35 -5.97 -10.50
CA SER A 479 8.13 -5.91 -11.96
C SER A 479 7.21 -4.75 -12.33
N GLY A 480 6.10 -4.55 -11.61
CA GLY A 480 5.18 -3.44 -11.84
C GLY A 480 5.85 -2.07 -11.61
N GLN A 481 6.70 -1.95 -10.60
CA GLN A 481 7.43 -0.70 -10.29
C GLN A 481 8.50 -0.37 -11.33
N THR A 482 9.23 -1.38 -11.81
CA THR A 482 10.43 -1.19 -12.65
C THR A 482 10.17 -1.34 -14.14
N GLY A 483 9.10 -2.02 -14.53
CA GLY A 483 8.85 -2.43 -15.93
C GLY A 483 9.71 -3.62 -16.38
N LEU A 484 10.49 -4.22 -15.48
CA LEU A 484 11.36 -5.35 -15.77
C LEU A 484 10.65 -6.68 -15.48
N ALA A 485 10.96 -7.73 -16.23
CA ALA A 485 10.44 -9.07 -15.99
C ALA A 485 11.19 -9.74 -14.83
N ILE A 486 10.82 -9.41 -13.58
CA ILE A 486 11.42 -9.95 -12.36
C ILE A 486 10.69 -11.24 -11.97
N ALA A 487 11.45 -12.30 -11.67
CA ALA A 487 10.89 -13.60 -11.34
C ALA A 487 11.80 -14.38 -10.38
N PRO A 488 11.23 -15.28 -9.56
CA PRO A 488 12.05 -16.23 -8.79
C PRO A 488 12.87 -17.11 -9.73
N VAL A 489 14.12 -17.43 -9.35
CA VAL A 489 14.95 -18.37 -10.10
C VAL A 489 14.60 -19.78 -9.66
N LEU A 490 13.96 -20.54 -10.56
CA LEU A 490 13.65 -21.95 -10.33
C LEU A 490 14.67 -22.83 -11.07
N ARG A 491 15.44 -23.62 -10.35
CA ARG A 491 16.46 -24.51 -10.93
C ARG A 491 15.79 -25.71 -11.61
N ARG A 492 15.78 -25.73 -12.94
CA ARG A 492 14.95 -26.57 -13.82
C ARG A 492 15.11 -28.10 -13.73
N ARG A 493 16.12 -28.67 -13.08
CA ARG A 493 16.40 -30.13 -13.17
C ARG A 493 16.29 -30.93 -11.87
N ARG A 494 16.34 -30.31 -10.70
CA ARG A 494 16.13 -31.00 -9.40
C ARG A 494 14.98 -30.42 -8.58
N ASP A 495 14.59 -29.18 -8.83
CA ASP A 495 13.63 -28.41 -8.01
C ASP A 495 12.30 -28.22 -8.75
N GLY A 496 12.02 -29.00 -9.80
CA GLY A 496 10.80 -28.87 -10.62
C GLY A 496 9.49 -29.21 -9.90
N ASP A 497 9.58 -29.90 -8.76
CA ASP A 497 8.43 -30.25 -7.93
C ASP A 497 8.35 -29.30 -6.73
N ALA A 498 7.21 -28.63 -6.57
CA ALA A 498 6.96 -27.70 -5.45
C ALA A 498 7.19 -28.37 -4.09
N SER A 499 6.84 -29.65 -3.96
CA SER A 499 7.03 -30.42 -2.73
C SER A 499 8.52 -30.58 -2.38
N VAL A 500 9.37 -30.76 -3.38
CA VAL A 500 10.83 -30.88 -3.18
C VAL A 500 11.43 -29.55 -2.73
N ARG A 501 11.05 -28.43 -3.37
CA ARG A 501 11.52 -27.09 -2.98
C ARG A 501 11.10 -26.74 -1.56
N ARG A 502 9.84 -26.99 -1.22
CA ARG A 502 9.32 -26.75 0.14
C ARG A 502 10.04 -27.61 1.17
N LEU A 503 10.32 -28.88 0.85
CA LEU A 503 11.10 -29.76 1.71
C LEU A 503 12.53 -29.24 1.91
N GLN A 504 13.17 -28.69 0.86
CA GLN A 504 14.50 -28.08 0.97
C GLN A 504 14.47 -26.86 1.88
N THR A 505 13.44 -26.00 1.77
CA THR A 505 13.23 -24.87 2.67
C THR A 505 13.04 -25.33 4.12
N VAL A 506 12.26 -26.39 4.35
CA VAL A 506 12.09 -26.95 5.70
C VAL A 506 13.39 -27.54 6.23
N THR A 507 14.18 -28.21 5.38
CA THR A 507 15.51 -28.72 5.75
C THR A 507 16.43 -27.58 6.18
N SER A 508 16.50 -26.52 5.40
CA SER A 508 17.28 -25.33 5.73
C SER A 508 16.80 -24.66 7.04
N LEU A 509 15.48 -24.57 7.27
CA LEU A 509 14.92 -24.07 8.54
C LEU A 509 15.36 -24.90 9.74
N VAL A 510 15.40 -26.23 9.62
CA VAL A 510 15.83 -27.12 10.70
C VAL A 510 17.34 -27.03 10.95
N GLU A 511 18.14 -27.07 9.90
CA GLU A 511 19.60 -27.10 10.00
C GLU A 511 20.19 -25.73 10.36
N THR A 512 19.80 -24.71 9.63
CA THR A 512 20.42 -23.36 9.72
C THR A 512 19.49 -22.29 10.29
N GLY A 513 18.19 -22.52 10.32
CA GLY A 513 17.20 -21.51 10.70
C GLY A 513 16.84 -20.54 9.59
N ARG A 514 17.19 -20.81 8.33
CA ARG A 514 17.11 -19.88 7.21
C ARG A 514 16.10 -20.29 6.15
N MET A 515 15.46 -19.28 5.56
CA MET A 515 14.69 -19.40 4.31
C MET A 515 15.37 -18.55 3.26
N SER A 516 15.65 -19.11 2.09
CA SER A 516 16.36 -18.41 1.01
C SER A 516 15.56 -18.45 -0.28
N ALA A 517 15.65 -17.38 -1.08
CA ALA A 517 15.11 -17.30 -2.42
C ALA A 517 16.05 -16.51 -3.33
N GLU A 518 16.16 -16.95 -4.57
CA GLU A 518 16.95 -16.27 -5.60
C GLU A 518 15.99 -15.56 -6.56
N VAL A 519 16.18 -14.25 -6.74
CA VAL A 519 15.34 -13.39 -7.58
C VAL A 519 16.13 -12.88 -8.76
N ARG A 520 15.68 -13.15 -9.98
CA ARG A 520 16.30 -12.64 -11.21
C ARG A 520 15.79 -11.25 -11.53
N ILE A 521 16.72 -10.29 -11.59
CA ILE A 521 16.45 -8.93 -12.05
C ILE A 521 17.19 -8.76 -13.39
N PRO A 522 16.50 -8.47 -14.52
CA PRO A 522 17.14 -8.26 -15.81
C PRO A 522 18.16 -7.12 -15.79
N GLY A 523 19.32 -7.33 -16.38
CA GLY A 523 20.41 -6.33 -16.41
C GLY A 523 21.34 -6.33 -15.21
N GLY A 524 21.08 -7.19 -14.20
CA GLY A 524 21.93 -7.42 -13.03
C GLY A 524 22.16 -8.90 -12.77
N GLY A 525 22.96 -9.22 -11.77
CA GLY A 525 23.07 -10.58 -11.23
C GLY A 525 21.80 -10.99 -10.48
N PRO A 526 21.62 -12.31 -10.24
CA PRO A 526 20.53 -12.76 -9.38
C PRO A 526 20.74 -12.24 -7.95
N VAL A 527 19.65 -11.78 -7.34
CA VAL A 527 19.64 -11.32 -5.95
C VAL A 527 19.21 -12.47 -5.05
N MET A 528 20.05 -12.80 -4.07
CA MET A 528 19.72 -13.75 -3.01
C MET A 528 19.01 -12.99 -1.88
N LEU A 529 17.81 -13.40 -1.55
CA LEU A 529 17.02 -12.96 -0.40
C LEU A 529 17.04 -14.07 0.64
N GLU A 530 17.53 -13.78 1.84
CA GLU A 530 17.62 -14.75 2.93
C GLU A 530 17.03 -14.19 4.22
N ALA A 531 16.15 -14.94 4.86
CA ALA A 531 15.60 -14.63 6.18
C ALA A 531 16.14 -15.63 7.22
N ASP A 532 16.92 -15.14 8.17
CA ASP A 532 17.47 -15.93 9.28
C ASP A 532 16.60 -15.75 10.52
N LEU A 533 15.81 -16.78 10.87
CA LEU A 533 14.86 -16.77 11.96
C LEU A 533 15.57 -16.90 13.35
N ARG A 534 16.82 -17.32 13.40
CA ARG A 534 17.60 -17.42 14.64
C ARG A 534 18.13 -16.05 15.07
N THR A 535 18.67 -15.31 14.10
CA THR A 535 19.24 -13.98 14.34
C THR A 535 18.22 -12.85 14.21
N GLY A 536 17.06 -13.12 13.61
CA GLY A 536 16.07 -12.10 13.31
C GLY A 536 16.52 -11.09 12.26
N GLN A 537 17.29 -11.54 11.25
CA GLN A 537 17.81 -10.70 10.18
C GLN A 537 17.30 -11.14 8.81
N ILE A 538 17.17 -10.18 7.91
CA ILE A 538 16.96 -10.38 6.48
C ILE A 538 18.20 -9.87 5.76
N GLU A 539 18.81 -10.73 4.95
CA GLU A 539 19.94 -10.38 4.12
C GLU A 539 19.54 -10.38 2.65
N THR A 540 19.90 -9.30 1.95
CA THR A 540 19.79 -9.19 0.49
C THR A 540 21.20 -9.11 -0.09
N THR A 541 21.51 -10.02 -1.02
CA THR A 541 22.87 -10.18 -1.54
C THR A 541 22.85 -10.26 -3.06
N VAL A 542 23.78 -9.55 -3.71
CA VAL A 542 24.08 -9.70 -5.14
C VAL A 542 25.57 -9.95 -5.35
N GLU A 543 25.91 -10.78 -6.32
CA GLU A 543 27.29 -10.93 -6.79
C GLU A 543 27.43 -10.27 -8.17
N ILE A 544 28.36 -9.32 -8.27
CA ILE A 544 28.63 -8.57 -9.49
C ILE A 544 30.04 -8.87 -9.98
N PRO A 545 30.28 -9.02 -11.30
CA PRO A 545 31.63 -9.22 -11.83
C PRO A 545 32.50 -7.99 -11.56
N ALA A 546 33.75 -8.20 -11.26
CA ALA A 546 34.69 -7.11 -11.14
C ALA A 546 35.04 -6.56 -12.52
N ALA A 547 35.19 -5.22 -12.62
CA ALA A 547 35.58 -4.57 -13.87
C ALA A 547 36.89 -5.16 -14.40
N GLU A 548 37.01 -5.25 -15.73
CA GLU A 548 38.26 -5.70 -16.40
C GLU A 548 39.38 -4.68 -16.24
N ARG A 549 40.01 -4.65 -15.07
CA ARG A 549 41.14 -3.79 -14.71
C ARG A 549 42.32 -4.66 -14.32
N ALA A 550 43.52 -4.18 -14.62
CA ALA A 550 44.74 -4.96 -14.38
C ALA A 550 45.03 -5.23 -12.88
N ARG A 551 44.72 -4.26 -11.99
CA ARG A 551 45.09 -4.32 -10.56
C ARG A 551 43.86 -4.42 -9.66
N SER A 552 43.92 -5.28 -8.61
CA SER A 552 42.87 -5.50 -7.64
C SER A 552 42.40 -4.17 -6.96
N LEU A 553 43.35 -3.34 -6.52
CA LEU A 553 43.01 -2.04 -5.91
C LEU A 553 42.23 -1.13 -6.86
N THR A 554 42.55 -1.13 -8.16
CA THR A 554 41.80 -0.34 -9.15
C THR A 554 40.38 -0.85 -9.33
N ARG A 555 40.15 -2.16 -9.24
CA ARG A 555 38.82 -2.79 -9.26
C ARG A 555 37.99 -2.35 -8.04
N VAL A 556 38.60 -2.38 -6.85
CA VAL A 556 37.97 -1.92 -5.60
C VAL A 556 37.60 -0.45 -5.70
N GLN A 557 38.53 0.43 -6.11
CA GLN A 557 38.28 1.86 -6.25
C GLN A 557 37.18 2.19 -7.29
N TRP A 558 37.08 1.38 -8.35
CA TRP A 558 36.02 1.49 -9.35
C TRP A 558 34.65 1.19 -8.72
N LEU A 559 34.52 0.11 -7.94
CA LEU A 559 33.30 -0.24 -7.23
C LEU A 559 32.91 0.83 -6.22
N LEU A 560 33.83 1.25 -5.35
CA LEU A 560 33.55 2.23 -4.29
C LEU A 560 33.10 3.58 -4.85
N ARG A 561 33.57 3.99 -6.02
CA ARG A 561 33.09 5.21 -6.70
C ARG A 561 31.64 5.10 -7.14
N GLN A 562 31.15 3.91 -7.45
CA GLN A 562 29.71 3.72 -7.78
C GLN A 562 28.85 3.70 -6.53
N LEU A 563 29.35 3.15 -5.43
CA LEU A 563 28.63 2.94 -4.18
C LEU A 563 28.75 4.12 -3.20
N GLY A 564 29.21 5.30 -3.67
CA GLY A 564 29.43 6.45 -2.78
C GLY A 564 28.19 6.89 -1.98
N ASP A 565 27.01 6.75 -2.57
CA ASP A 565 25.71 7.09 -1.96
C ASP A 565 24.99 5.86 -1.36
N ALA A 566 25.60 4.67 -1.38
CA ALA A 566 25.01 3.46 -0.82
C ALA A 566 25.13 3.44 0.71
N PRO A 567 24.30 2.63 1.41
CA PRO A 567 24.32 2.55 2.87
C PRO A 567 25.69 2.24 3.45
N PRO A 568 26.16 2.96 4.47
CA PRO A 568 27.49 2.79 5.06
C PRO A 568 27.69 1.42 5.72
N GLU A 569 26.60 0.72 6.08
CA GLU A 569 26.60 -0.65 6.59
C GLU A 569 26.58 -1.73 5.51
N LEU A 570 26.57 -1.38 4.21
CA LEU A 570 26.71 -2.34 3.12
C LEU A 570 28.01 -3.12 3.28
N ARG A 571 27.91 -4.44 3.42
CA ARG A 571 29.05 -5.36 3.49
C ARG A 571 29.50 -5.72 2.09
N ILE A 572 30.78 -5.56 1.81
CA ILE A 572 31.38 -5.87 0.52
C ILE A 572 32.46 -6.92 0.73
N GLU A 573 32.38 -8.00 -0.03
CA GLU A 573 33.37 -9.09 -0.03
C GLU A 573 33.96 -9.23 -1.42
N ALA A 574 35.30 -9.28 -1.51
CA ALA A 574 36.03 -9.46 -2.77
C ALA A 574 36.36 -10.94 -2.99
N LEU A 575 35.84 -11.52 -4.06
CA LEU A 575 35.98 -12.94 -4.37
C LEU A 575 37.05 -13.16 -5.44
N SER A 576 37.97 -14.08 -5.18
CA SER A 576 38.98 -14.56 -6.14
C SER A 576 38.51 -15.84 -6.83
N PRO A 577 38.97 -16.14 -8.06
CA PRO A 577 38.58 -17.35 -8.77
C PRO A 577 38.79 -18.62 -7.93
N GLY A 578 37.77 -19.46 -7.83
CA GLY A 578 37.81 -20.73 -7.11
C GLY A 578 37.75 -20.61 -5.58
N ARG A 579 37.54 -19.43 -5.02
CA ARG A 579 37.32 -19.23 -3.57
C ARG A 579 35.91 -18.80 -3.25
N PRO A 580 35.23 -19.45 -2.31
CA PRO A 580 33.87 -19.09 -1.91
C PRO A 580 33.81 -17.84 -1.00
N THR A 581 34.94 -17.48 -0.37
CA THR A 581 35.08 -16.33 0.53
C THR A 581 36.36 -15.54 0.23
N GLY A 582 36.38 -14.29 0.66
CA GLY A 582 37.50 -13.39 0.49
C GLY A 582 37.55 -12.29 1.55
N PRO A 583 38.44 -11.30 1.43
CA PRO A 583 38.48 -10.15 2.31
C PRO A 583 37.14 -9.40 2.21
N CYS A 584 36.58 -9.00 3.37
CA CYS A 584 35.32 -8.32 3.45
C CYS A 584 35.32 -7.26 4.55
N ASP A 585 34.61 -6.13 4.30
CA ASP A 585 34.37 -5.09 5.30
C ASP A 585 33.12 -4.28 4.93
N LEU A 586 32.74 -3.36 5.82
CA LEU A 586 31.64 -2.44 5.61
C LEU A 586 32.05 -1.27 4.68
N LEU A 587 31.13 -0.80 3.86
CA LEU A 587 31.39 0.28 2.91
C LEU A 587 32.04 1.52 3.57
N LYS A 588 31.56 1.90 4.77
CA LYS A 588 32.12 3.05 5.52
C LYS A 588 33.64 2.92 5.78
N ASN A 589 34.12 1.71 6.09
CA ASN A 589 35.54 1.45 6.34
C ASN A 589 36.33 1.41 5.03
N LEU A 590 35.74 0.82 4.00
CA LEU A 590 36.34 0.68 2.67
C LEU A 590 36.47 2.02 1.93
N LEU A 591 35.61 2.96 2.17
CA LEU A 591 35.72 4.33 1.65
C LEU A 591 36.95 5.05 2.27
N ALA A 592 37.27 4.75 3.53
CA ALA A 592 38.46 5.29 4.21
C ALA A 592 39.74 4.54 3.78
N GLU A 593 39.67 3.20 3.67
CA GLU A 593 40.81 2.37 3.37
C GLU A 593 40.45 1.27 2.34
N PRO A 594 40.49 1.59 1.03
CA PRO A 594 40.16 0.63 -0.03
C PRO A 594 41.06 -0.62 -0.06
N GLY A 595 42.25 -0.55 0.51
CA GLY A 595 43.21 -1.64 0.58
C GLY A 595 42.70 -2.87 1.34
N LEU A 596 41.78 -2.70 2.28
CA LEU A 596 41.20 -3.79 3.09
C LEU A 596 40.53 -4.89 2.25
N LEU A 597 40.06 -4.57 1.05
CA LEU A 597 39.41 -5.53 0.13
C LEU A 597 40.43 -6.21 -0.83
N VAL A 598 41.69 -5.85 -0.80
CA VAL A 598 42.67 -6.45 -1.70
C VAL A 598 43.17 -7.77 -1.08
N PRO A 599 43.06 -8.91 -1.81
CA PRO A 599 43.56 -10.19 -1.32
C PRO A 599 45.06 -10.16 -1.03
N GLU A 600 45.47 -10.58 0.18
CA GLU A 600 46.91 -10.61 0.61
C GLU A 600 47.77 -11.54 -0.23
N ASP A 601 47.17 -12.60 -0.80
CA ASP A 601 47.84 -13.58 -1.63
C ASP A 601 48.09 -13.12 -3.09
N GLY A 602 47.77 -11.87 -3.40
CA GLY A 602 47.98 -11.25 -4.72
C GLY A 602 47.07 -11.78 -5.84
N LYS A 603 46.10 -12.65 -5.54
CA LYS A 603 45.11 -13.14 -6.53
C LYS A 603 44.22 -12.02 -7.04
N PRO A 604 43.83 -12.07 -8.33
CA PRO A 604 42.93 -11.09 -8.88
C PRO A 604 41.51 -11.26 -8.30
N ILE A 605 40.82 -10.15 -8.10
CA ILE A 605 39.40 -10.15 -7.72
C ILE A 605 38.56 -10.48 -8.97
N ALA A 606 37.74 -11.52 -8.92
CA ALA A 606 36.84 -11.93 -10.00
C ALA A 606 35.46 -11.29 -9.90
N SER A 607 34.93 -11.20 -8.69
CA SER A 607 33.61 -10.62 -8.41
C SER A 607 33.58 -9.96 -7.04
N PHE A 608 32.58 -9.15 -6.82
CA PHE A 608 32.26 -8.58 -5.52
C PHE A 608 30.88 -9.07 -5.07
N ARG A 609 30.77 -9.49 -3.81
CA ARG A 609 29.53 -9.82 -3.17
C ARG A 609 29.10 -8.67 -2.27
N LEU A 610 27.94 -8.10 -2.57
CA LEU A 610 27.36 -6.96 -1.86
C LEU A 610 26.19 -7.49 -1.02
N THR A 611 26.24 -7.31 0.30
CA THR A 611 25.20 -7.78 1.22
C THR A 611 24.71 -6.64 2.10
N LEU A 612 23.38 -6.42 2.10
CA LEU A 612 22.74 -5.49 3.01
C LEU A 612 21.86 -6.28 3.98
N SER A 613 22.01 -6.02 5.29
CA SER A 613 21.25 -6.67 6.34
C SER A 613 20.20 -5.69 6.89
N SER A 614 19.02 -6.21 7.21
CA SER A 614 17.89 -5.47 7.79
C SER A 614 17.25 -6.28 8.90
N GLY A 615 16.65 -5.62 9.89
CA GLY A 615 15.91 -6.28 10.95
C GLY A 615 14.67 -7.01 10.43
N MET A 616 14.37 -8.18 10.99
CA MET A 616 13.23 -9.01 10.62
C MET A 616 12.05 -8.75 11.55
N GLY A 617 10.88 -8.48 11.00
CA GLY A 617 9.63 -8.40 11.76
C GLY A 617 9.23 -9.75 12.36
N ALA A 618 8.67 -9.71 13.57
CA ALA A 618 8.32 -10.91 14.32
C ALA A 618 6.88 -11.39 14.07
N LYS A 619 5.95 -10.49 13.74
CA LYS A 619 4.56 -10.82 13.44
C LYS A 619 4.40 -11.38 12.02
N ARG A 620 3.28 -11.99 11.73
CA ARG A 620 3.06 -12.73 10.47
C ARG A 620 2.68 -11.88 9.27
N GLY A 621 2.25 -10.63 9.48
CA GLY A 621 1.58 -9.81 8.48
C GLY A 621 2.40 -8.63 7.95
N THR A 622 1.69 -7.60 7.51
CA THR A 622 2.21 -6.37 6.92
C THR A 622 2.24 -5.18 7.88
N GLU A 623 1.84 -5.38 9.14
CA GLU A 623 1.99 -4.37 10.18
C GLU A 623 3.46 -3.96 10.36
N GLU A 624 3.76 -2.87 11.03
CA GLU A 624 5.10 -2.28 11.15
C GLU A 624 6.15 -3.27 11.64
N THR A 625 5.78 -4.13 12.61
CA THR A 625 6.62 -5.21 13.12
C THR A 625 6.38 -6.54 12.41
N GLY A 626 5.76 -6.52 11.22
CA GLY A 626 5.38 -7.69 10.43
C GLY A 626 6.53 -8.23 9.58
N PHE A 627 6.59 -9.56 9.46
CA PHE A 627 7.59 -10.24 8.63
C PHE A 627 7.44 -9.90 7.14
N VAL A 628 6.20 -9.92 6.63
CA VAL A 628 5.93 -9.61 5.22
C VAL A 628 6.44 -8.21 4.88
N ARG A 629 6.09 -7.20 5.71
CA ARG A 629 6.58 -5.83 5.52
C ARG A 629 8.10 -5.73 5.59
N SER A 630 8.73 -6.43 6.53
CA SER A 630 10.20 -6.37 6.67
C SER A 630 10.92 -6.94 5.44
N VAL A 631 10.39 -8.00 4.81
CA VAL A 631 10.92 -8.56 3.56
C VAL A 631 10.75 -7.57 2.40
N ASP A 632 9.57 -6.96 2.28
CA ASP A 632 9.30 -5.94 1.25
C ASP A 632 10.27 -4.75 1.41
N THR A 633 10.39 -4.21 2.62
CA THR A 633 11.26 -3.07 2.93
C THR A 633 12.74 -3.40 2.67
N ALA A 634 13.20 -4.58 3.07
CA ALA A 634 14.60 -5.00 2.84
C ALA A 634 14.94 -5.06 1.35
N MET A 635 14.03 -5.61 0.52
CA MET A 635 14.24 -5.70 -0.91
C MET A 635 14.11 -4.34 -1.61
N ASP A 636 13.15 -3.50 -1.22
CA ASP A 636 13.00 -2.15 -1.76
C ASP A 636 14.24 -1.30 -1.47
N ARG A 637 14.70 -1.32 -0.24
CA ARG A 637 15.92 -0.65 0.18
C ARG A 637 17.13 -1.11 -0.62
N PHE A 638 17.32 -2.43 -0.74
CA PHE A 638 18.42 -2.99 -1.52
C PHE A 638 18.34 -2.59 -3.00
N HIS A 639 17.14 -2.63 -3.58
CA HIS A 639 16.95 -2.23 -4.98
C HIS A 639 17.25 -0.74 -5.18
N GLN A 640 16.75 0.14 -4.33
CA GLN A 640 16.90 1.59 -4.48
C GLN A 640 18.33 2.06 -4.13
N GLU A 641 18.88 1.60 -3.00
CA GLU A 641 20.12 2.12 -2.44
C GLU A 641 21.36 1.36 -2.92
N VAL A 642 21.23 0.15 -3.48
CA VAL A 642 22.37 -0.65 -3.96
C VAL A 642 22.28 -0.92 -5.46
N LEU A 643 21.17 -1.53 -5.95
CA LEU A 643 21.12 -1.96 -7.35
C LEU A 643 20.99 -0.80 -8.34
N GLN A 644 20.23 0.24 -8.01
CA GLN A 644 20.03 1.38 -8.91
C GLN A 644 21.28 2.28 -9.04
N VAL A 645 22.15 2.29 -8.04
CA VAL A 645 23.41 3.06 -8.09
C VAL A 645 24.49 2.34 -8.88
N LEU A 646 24.40 1.02 -9.01
CA LEU A 646 25.33 0.21 -9.82
C LEU A 646 25.04 0.44 -11.30
N LYS A 647 25.99 1.06 -12.00
CA LYS A 647 25.91 1.17 -13.46
C LYS A 647 26.47 -0.12 -14.07
N PRO A 648 25.70 -0.84 -14.93
CA PRO A 648 26.27 -1.96 -15.68
C PRO A 648 27.44 -1.42 -16.49
N GLU A 649 28.58 -2.11 -16.43
CA GLU A 649 29.67 -1.83 -17.36
C GLU A 649 29.08 -2.05 -18.77
N ALA A 650 29.14 -1.03 -19.63
CA ALA A 650 28.59 -1.12 -20.99
C ALA A 650 29.17 -2.38 -21.63
N ALA A 651 28.31 -3.34 -21.99
CA ALA A 651 28.71 -4.51 -22.72
C ALA A 651 29.56 -4.03 -23.91
N VAL A 652 30.83 -4.38 -23.91
CA VAL A 652 31.68 -4.12 -25.04
C VAL A 652 31.00 -4.75 -26.25
N SER A 653 30.51 -3.86 -27.14
CA SER A 653 29.93 -4.20 -28.42
C SER A 653 30.65 -5.44 -28.96
N GLU A 654 29.90 -6.52 -29.19
CA GLU A 654 30.36 -7.63 -30.03
C GLU A 654 30.84 -7.01 -31.34
N ALA A 655 32.16 -6.87 -31.42
CA ALA A 655 32.83 -6.41 -32.62
C ALA A 655 32.48 -7.40 -33.72
N LYS A 656 31.80 -6.89 -34.73
CA LYS A 656 31.59 -7.50 -36.03
C LYS A 656 32.85 -8.28 -36.40
N SER A 657 32.75 -9.62 -36.46
CA SER A 657 33.69 -10.42 -37.24
C SER A 657 33.50 -10.03 -38.71
N PRO A 658 34.54 -9.61 -39.42
CA PRO A 658 34.45 -9.45 -40.86
C PRO A 658 34.54 -10.83 -41.50
N MET A 659 33.56 -11.13 -42.37
CA MET A 659 33.51 -12.14 -43.44
C MET A 659 34.01 -13.55 -43.16
#